data_b42734048545e6eec877859d8be0c204
#
_entry.id   b42734048545e6eec877859d8be0c204
#
_cell.length_a   1.000
_cell.length_b   1.000
_cell.length_c   1.000
_cell.angle_alpha   90.00
_cell.angle_beta   90.00
_cell.angle_gamma   90.00
#
_symmetry.space_group_name_H-M   'P 1'
#
loop_
_entity.id
_entity.type
_entity.pdbx_description
1 polymer ?
#
loop_
_entity_poly.entity_id
_entity_poly.type
_entity_poly.pdbx_seq_one_letter_code
_entity_poly.pdbx_strand_id
1 'polypeptide(L)'
;MPPIKRRHFIQSAGATLAAIGLSQVDFWQQAQQFDRVNAQNAPRKFALLIGINNYPGDNKLNGCLTDVRSMQILLEHRYGFDPTNIKVLTDAQATRQGILSAFETHLIAQAKPGDVVVFHFSGHGHMVLDPDPNPGFTYNNKGVNGTLIPYDLDKGEPNNIRSIMGHTLFLLMSALKTEHVTVILDSCHSGGGLRGNTKIRAFNLRDSQSNQIYIPPAPQEELAYQKTLLNTIGMSEPEFKQKRKLGIAKGIGIGAAKLDQEAQDAAFNGFNAGAFTYLLTRYLWQLPLAQPLDSMFTNLELSTQMLVGKTGTQVPNYEAKPKSANQQQPIFFATAPQPAAEAVIHESPQPGQPITFWLAGVSPSALESYETGAVFDLIDAQGQTIGELEQTVPRQGLEAAGKLRSGSIQPAKGMLLREQIRSVPTNIKLKVGLDSSLGETLPTIQTSLSNASWLAVTPMNQEQPVDYIIGRMTTENTKRLQAKSPALPPADAISLFTADLTPIPDSFVAGNEPTQTAVDRLRPRLKSLLAGQVLRAILGDTSPLKVSADIFPVDASNKPIGSGRTLTSRGLQAATIKTQALKTQPIKLGTNVGVRLKNSERTNLYVAALVIADSGDMNVLFPFGYEEPDAASLVAAGKDFTIPVPFEVYGTPGTLELLILMSREPLRQALLALKTIAARGVGGVGRGRAASLEADEADTVVSSLLDDVNGFSKRSPGMKPNTRAIDAGKLAALSAVFQVVP
;
A
#
# COMPACT_ATOMS: atom_id res chain seq x y z
N MET A 1 12.88 42.26 18.41
CA MET A 1 13.65 41.96 17.21
C MET A 1 12.86 40.97 16.36
N PRO A 2 12.66 41.18 15.07
CA PRO A 2 11.96 40.21 14.24
C PRO A 2 12.79 38.92 14.12
N PRO A 3 12.18 37.75 14.05
CA PRO A 3 12.89 36.48 13.98
C PRO A 3 13.67 36.38 12.65
N ILE A 4 14.96 36.17 12.76
CA ILE A 4 15.84 35.95 11.60
C ILE A 4 15.44 34.62 10.95
N LYS A 5 15.03 34.68 9.68
CA LYS A 5 14.63 33.45 8.95
C LYS A 5 15.86 32.54 8.78
N ARG A 6 15.71 31.24 9.07
CA ARG A 6 16.72 30.17 9.02
C ARG A 6 17.65 30.23 7.78
N ARG A 7 17.10 30.67 6.64
CA ARG A 7 17.83 30.81 5.38
C ARG A 7 18.89 31.93 5.40
N HIS A 8 18.63 33.04 6.08
CA HIS A 8 19.59 34.16 6.20
C HIS A 8 20.70 33.81 7.20
N PHE A 9 20.37 33.03 8.23
CA PHE A 9 21.37 32.55 9.19
C PHE A 9 22.39 31.59 8.54
N ILE A 10 21.91 30.63 7.74
CA ILE A 10 22.77 29.64 7.04
C ILE A 10 23.64 30.32 5.97
N GLN A 11 23.09 31.26 5.21
CA GLN A 11 23.86 32.00 4.21
C GLN A 11 24.91 32.94 4.81
N SER A 12 24.62 33.54 5.95
CA SER A 12 25.57 34.38 6.69
C SER A 12 26.63 33.54 7.40
N ALA A 13 26.28 32.36 7.94
CA ALA A 13 27.20 31.46 8.62
C ALA A 13 28.23 30.85 7.65
N GLY A 14 27.82 30.48 6.43
CA GLY A 14 28.74 29.93 5.43
C GLY A 14 29.85 30.89 5.00
N ALA A 15 29.57 32.18 4.93
CA ALA A 15 30.57 33.22 4.61
C ALA A 15 31.48 33.53 5.80
N THR A 16 31.02 33.38 7.03
CA THR A 16 31.77 33.70 8.25
C THR A 16 32.67 32.54 8.68
N LEU A 17 32.27 31.27 8.38
CA LEU A 17 33.08 30.08 8.74
C LEU A 17 34.40 29.98 7.98
N ALA A 18 34.42 30.45 6.72
CA ALA A 18 35.66 30.55 5.94
C ALA A 18 36.66 31.56 6.54
N ALA A 19 36.19 32.49 7.36
CA ALA A 19 36.99 33.54 7.99
C ALA A 19 37.48 33.22 9.40
N ILE A 20 36.93 32.19 10.09
CA ILE A 20 37.20 31.94 11.52
C ILE A 20 37.92 30.58 11.78
N GLY A 21 38.16 29.76 10.76
CA GLY A 21 38.95 28.52 10.91
C GLY A 21 38.32 27.42 11.79
N LEU A 22 36.99 27.45 11.97
CA LEU A 22 36.28 26.40 12.71
C LEU A 22 36.08 25.14 11.83
N SER A 23 36.36 23.97 12.42
CA SER A 23 36.17 22.70 11.72
C SER A 23 34.69 22.43 11.46
N GLN A 24 34.38 21.67 10.40
CA GLN A 24 33.00 21.24 10.12
C GLN A 24 32.37 20.50 11.31
N VAL A 25 33.18 19.82 12.10
CA VAL A 25 32.71 19.06 13.29
C VAL A 25 32.18 20.00 14.37
N ASP A 26 32.87 21.13 14.63
CA ASP A 26 32.42 22.10 15.64
C ASP A 26 31.12 22.81 15.23
N PHE A 27 30.94 23.06 13.93
CA PHE A 27 29.72 23.61 13.39
C PHE A 27 28.51 22.64 13.59
N TRP A 28 28.73 21.35 13.31
CA TRP A 28 27.69 20.34 13.52
C TRP A 28 27.34 20.13 15.00
N GLN A 29 28.32 20.21 15.89
CA GLN A 29 28.06 20.15 17.34
C GLN A 29 27.30 21.38 17.84
N GLN A 30 27.63 22.57 17.36
CA GLN A 30 26.90 23.79 17.70
C GLN A 30 25.49 23.81 17.07
N ALA A 31 25.32 23.33 15.82
CA ALA A 31 24.03 23.18 15.18
C ALA A 31 23.14 22.19 15.96
N GLN A 32 23.71 21.08 16.43
CA GLN A 32 22.98 20.12 17.30
C GLN A 32 22.63 20.72 18.68
N GLN A 33 23.48 21.56 19.24
CA GLN A 33 23.13 22.27 20.49
C GLN A 33 22.04 23.31 20.27
N PHE A 34 22.05 24.03 19.14
CA PHE A 34 21.01 24.99 18.78
C PHE A 34 19.67 24.31 18.49
N ASP A 35 19.72 23.16 17.82
CA ASP A 35 18.53 22.30 17.63
C ASP A 35 18.01 21.74 18.96
N ARG A 36 18.86 21.40 19.93
CA ARG A 36 18.44 20.98 21.29
C ARG A 36 17.75 22.10 22.08
N VAL A 37 18.21 23.33 21.98
CA VAL A 37 17.58 24.48 22.67
C VAL A 37 16.24 24.85 22.04
N ASN A 38 16.10 24.73 20.71
CA ASN A 38 14.82 24.91 20.03
C ASN A 38 13.88 23.70 20.21
N ALA A 39 14.40 22.49 20.41
CA ALA A 39 13.64 21.29 20.72
C ALA A 39 12.95 21.34 22.10
N GLN A 40 13.44 22.14 23.05
CA GLN A 40 12.79 22.29 24.35
C GLN A 40 11.40 22.96 24.26
N ASN A 41 11.13 23.71 23.19
CA ASN A 41 9.83 24.36 22.93
C ASN A 41 9.03 23.69 21.81
N ALA A 42 9.56 22.64 21.15
CA ALA A 42 8.84 21.91 20.12
C ALA A 42 7.83 20.95 20.75
N PRO A 43 6.64 20.76 20.14
CA PRO A 43 5.67 19.76 20.60
C PRO A 43 6.33 18.38 20.70
N ARG A 44 6.20 17.73 21.85
CA ARG A 44 6.65 16.35 22.03
C ARG A 44 5.71 15.42 21.26
N LYS A 45 6.20 14.27 20.87
CA LYS A 45 5.47 13.31 20.06
C LYS A 45 5.44 11.98 20.79
N PHE A 46 4.25 11.46 21.07
CA PHE A 46 4.02 10.20 21.78
C PHE A 46 3.30 9.22 20.87
N ALA A 47 3.67 7.95 20.92
CA ALA A 47 2.96 6.89 20.22
C ALA A 47 2.74 5.65 21.10
N LEU A 48 1.57 5.03 20.94
CA LEU A 48 1.25 3.72 21.48
C LEU A 48 0.86 2.81 20.31
N LEU A 49 1.67 1.79 20.04
CA LEU A 49 1.54 0.88 18.92
C LEU A 49 1.22 -0.53 19.42
N ILE A 50 0.11 -1.09 18.97
CA ILE A 50 -0.40 -2.40 19.39
C ILE A 50 -0.43 -3.33 18.18
N GLY A 51 0.14 -4.54 18.31
CA GLY A 51 0.11 -5.57 17.28
C GLY A 51 -0.09 -6.96 17.86
N ILE A 52 -1.09 -7.70 17.38
CA ILE A 52 -1.41 -9.02 17.90
C ILE A 52 -1.53 -10.02 16.75
N ASN A 53 -0.55 -10.94 16.65
CA ASN A 53 -0.57 -12.06 15.72
C ASN A 53 -1.06 -13.35 16.40
N ASN A 54 -0.58 -13.63 17.61
CA ASN A 54 -0.71 -14.93 18.26
C ASN A 54 -1.97 -15.03 19.13
N TYR A 55 -3.14 -14.72 18.57
CA TYR A 55 -4.40 -14.98 19.24
C TYR A 55 -4.58 -16.47 19.56
N PRO A 56 -5.26 -16.80 20.66
CA PRO A 56 -5.54 -18.20 21.03
C PRO A 56 -6.34 -18.96 19.96
N GLY A 57 -6.09 -20.26 19.85
CA GLY A 57 -6.78 -21.15 18.90
C GLY A 57 -6.41 -20.85 17.44
N ASP A 58 -7.39 -21.00 16.55
CA ASP A 58 -7.23 -20.84 15.09
C ASP A 58 -7.33 -19.39 14.63
N ASN A 59 -7.38 -18.43 15.56
CA ASN A 59 -7.57 -17.02 15.25
C ASN A 59 -6.26 -16.25 14.96
N LYS A 60 -5.17 -16.96 14.68
CA LYS A 60 -3.86 -16.35 14.44
C LYS A 60 -3.86 -15.47 13.21
N LEU A 61 -3.27 -14.28 13.34
CA LEU A 61 -2.90 -13.37 12.25
C LEU A 61 -1.39 -13.49 11.97
N ASN A 62 -0.92 -12.89 10.89
CA ASN A 62 0.48 -12.98 10.50
C ASN A 62 1.14 -11.60 10.29
N GLY A 63 0.35 -10.55 10.02
CA GLY A 63 0.84 -9.25 9.56
C GLY A 63 0.94 -8.17 10.63
N CYS A 64 0.29 -8.32 11.79
CA CYS A 64 0.14 -7.22 12.76
C CYS A 64 1.48 -6.77 13.37
N LEU A 65 2.43 -7.68 13.55
CA LEU A 65 3.76 -7.31 14.05
C LEU A 65 4.58 -6.55 13.00
N THR A 66 4.41 -6.89 11.72
CA THR A 66 5.01 -6.13 10.60
C THR A 66 4.43 -4.72 10.53
N ASP A 67 3.12 -4.57 10.76
CA ASP A 67 2.45 -3.27 10.77
C ASP A 67 3.01 -2.37 11.87
N VAL A 68 3.10 -2.90 13.09
CA VAL A 68 3.68 -2.18 14.23
C VAL A 68 5.13 -1.77 13.94
N ARG A 69 5.94 -2.68 13.39
CA ARG A 69 7.33 -2.39 13.06
C ARG A 69 7.44 -1.32 11.99
N SER A 70 6.64 -1.41 10.92
CA SER A 70 6.60 -0.41 9.84
C SER A 70 6.18 0.97 10.35
N MET A 71 5.16 1.02 11.22
CA MET A 71 4.70 2.27 11.84
C MET A 71 5.77 2.85 12.78
N GLN A 72 6.42 2.03 13.60
CA GLN A 72 7.50 2.46 14.48
C GLN A 72 8.64 3.10 13.69
N ILE A 73 9.14 2.43 12.65
CA ILE A 73 10.22 2.91 11.79
C ILE A 73 9.82 4.22 11.09
N LEU A 74 8.58 4.31 10.62
CA LEU A 74 8.03 5.53 10.01
C LEU A 74 8.04 6.71 11.00
N LEU A 75 7.47 6.51 12.19
CA LEU A 75 7.37 7.56 13.20
C LEU A 75 8.76 8.02 13.67
N GLU A 76 9.67 7.09 13.94
CA GLU A 76 11.03 7.39 14.38
C GLU A 76 11.83 8.13 13.30
N HIS A 77 11.94 7.56 12.11
CA HIS A 77 12.91 8.02 11.12
C HIS A 77 12.36 9.03 10.12
N ARG A 78 11.06 9.04 9.86
CA ARG A 78 10.44 9.99 8.91
C ARG A 78 9.84 11.19 9.63
N TYR A 79 9.15 10.94 10.76
CA TYR A 79 8.42 11.97 11.50
C TYR A 79 9.16 12.47 12.76
N GLY A 80 10.30 11.88 13.10
CA GLY A 80 11.17 12.34 14.20
C GLY A 80 10.51 12.19 15.56
N PHE A 81 9.79 11.09 15.82
CA PHE A 81 9.41 10.69 17.15
C PHE A 81 10.64 10.19 17.91
N ASP A 82 10.79 10.60 19.16
CA ASP A 82 11.82 10.03 20.01
C ASP A 82 11.47 8.56 20.33
N PRO A 83 12.39 7.61 20.11
CA PRO A 83 12.12 6.19 20.39
C PRO A 83 11.66 5.92 21.82
N THR A 84 12.08 6.73 22.81
CA THR A 84 11.66 6.62 24.21
C THR A 84 10.21 7.01 24.43
N ASN A 85 9.61 7.76 23.52
CA ASN A 85 8.23 8.17 23.51
C ASN A 85 7.33 7.25 22.67
N ILE A 86 7.88 6.18 22.08
CA ILE A 86 7.12 5.17 21.35
C ILE A 86 6.98 3.93 22.22
N LYS A 87 5.77 3.68 22.72
CA LYS A 87 5.43 2.47 23.46
C LYS A 87 4.88 1.41 22.50
N VAL A 88 5.47 0.22 22.51
CA VAL A 88 5.02 -0.91 21.71
C VAL A 88 4.52 -2.02 22.64
N LEU A 89 3.36 -2.60 22.32
CA LEU A 89 2.83 -3.80 22.97
C LEU A 89 2.49 -4.82 21.89
N THR A 90 3.08 -5.99 21.99
CA THR A 90 2.87 -7.08 21.03
C THR A 90 2.37 -8.34 21.70
N ASP A 91 1.50 -9.09 21.03
CA ASP A 91 1.00 -10.38 21.45
C ASP A 91 0.63 -10.40 22.96
N ALA A 92 1.26 -11.24 23.76
CA ALA A 92 0.98 -11.43 25.18
C ALA A 92 1.09 -10.15 26.05
N GLN A 93 1.77 -9.12 25.56
CA GLN A 93 1.80 -7.81 26.25
C GLN A 93 0.54 -6.99 25.98
N ALA A 94 -0.13 -7.24 24.84
CA ALA A 94 -1.32 -6.51 24.40
C ALA A 94 -2.61 -7.06 25.02
N THR A 95 -2.58 -7.37 26.32
CA THR A 95 -3.80 -7.68 27.10
C THR A 95 -4.69 -6.46 27.22
N ARG A 96 -5.98 -6.65 27.50
CA ARG A 96 -6.90 -5.54 27.73
C ARG A 96 -6.36 -4.56 28.78
N GLN A 97 -5.93 -5.08 29.94
CA GLN A 97 -5.34 -4.25 30.99
C GLN A 97 -4.04 -3.57 30.53
N GLY A 98 -3.19 -4.28 29.77
CA GLY A 98 -1.93 -3.77 29.25
C GLY A 98 -2.16 -2.57 28.31
N ILE A 99 -3.13 -2.68 27.39
CA ILE A 99 -3.49 -1.61 26.44
C ILE A 99 -4.05 -0.39 27.18
N LEU A 100 -5.04 -0.58 28.06
CA LEU A 100 -5.68 0.52 28.80
C LEU A 100 -4.69 1.23 29.72
N SER A 101 -3.89 0.48 30.48
CA SER A 101 -2.86 1.04 31.36
C SER A 101 -1.77 1.80 30.57
N ALA A 102 -1.35 1.27 29.42
CA ALA A 102 -0.40 1.98 28.56
C ALA A 102 -1.01 3.28 28.00
N PHE A 103 -2.27 3.28 27.58
CA PHE A 103 -2.95 4.49 27.12
C PHE A 103 -3.00 5.56 28.22
N GLU A 104 -3.38 5.15 29.45
CA GLU A 104 -3.45 6.05 30.60
C GLU A 104 -2.07 6.60 31.00
N THR A 105 -1.08 5.71 31.20
CA THR A 105 0.21 6.10 31.80
C THR A 105 1.18 6.70 30.78
N HIS A 106 1.13 6.27 29.52
CA HIS A 106 2.06 6.75 28.50
C HIS A 106 1.48 7.91 27.67
N LEU A 107 0.16 7.91 27.39
CA LEU A 107 -0.44 8.97 26.57
C LEU A 107 -1.13 10.03 27.43
N ILE A 108 -2.13 9.68 28.26
CA ILE A 108 -2.93 10.66 29.02
C ILE A 108 -2.09 11.37 30.07
N ALA A 109 -1.28 10.62 30.83
CA ALA A 109 -0.48 11.20 31.93
C ALA A 109 0.64 12.10 31.43
N GLN A 110 1.25 11.77 30.28
CA GLN A 110 2.46 12.45 29.81
C GLN A 110 2.19 13.56 28.78
N ALA A 111 1.20 13.41 27.90
CA ALA A 111 0.93 14.39 26.86
C ALA A 111 0.38 15.70 27.45
N LYS A 112 0.94 16.83 27.00
CA LYS A 112 0.53 18.20 27.34
C LYS A 112 -0.22 18.84 26.16
N PRO A 113 -0.92 19.96 26.39
CA PRO A 113 -1.50 20.74 25.30
C PRO A 113 -0.46 21.08 24.22
N GLY A 114 -0.80 20.83 22.96
CA GLY A 114 0.08 21.03 21.81
C GLY A 114 0.99 19.84 21.46
N ASP A 115 1.20 18.87 22.34
CA ASP A 115 1.92 17.62 22.01
C ASP A 115 1.15 16.81 20.96
N VAL A 116 1.86 15.96 20.21
CA VAL A 116 1.28 15.04 19.23
C VAL A 116 1.12 13.65 19.84
N VAL A 117 -0.04 13.03 19.63
CA VAL A 117 -0.34 11.68 20.10
C VAL A 117 -0.76 10.80 18.93
N VAL A 118 -0.16 9.61 18.80
CA VAL A 118 -0.52 8.56 17.84
C VAL A 118 -0.89 7.29 18.61
N PHE A 119 -2.06 6.75 18.30
CA PHE A 119 -2.49 5.42 18.73
C PHE A 119 -2.70 4.56 17.50
N HIS A 120 -2.02 3.43 17.43
CA HIS A 120 -2.15 2.45 16.34
C HIS A 120 -2.48 1.08 16.91
N PHE A 121 -3.51 0.46 16.36
CA PHE A 121 -3.91 -0.90 16.68
C PHE A 121 -3.98 -1.74 15.41
N SER A 122 -3.31 -2.87 15.39
CA SER A 122 -3.33 -3.88 14.34
C SER A 122 -3.66 -5.24 14.95
N GLY A 123 -4.84 -5.78 14.62
CA GLY A 123 -5.36 -7.00 15.22
C GLY A 123 -6.80 -7.28 14.84
N HIS A 124 -7.42 -8.24 15.53
CA HIS A 124 -8.83 -8.51 15.34
C HIS A 124 -9.74 -7.41 15.90
N GLY A 125 -10.83 -7.20 15.20
CA GLY A 125 -11.99 -6.46 15.71
C GLY A 125 -13.23 -7.34 15.78
N HIS A 126 -14.26 -6.85 16.46
CA HIS A 126 -15.55 -7.52 16.64
C HIS A 126 -16.65 -6.49 16.84
N MET A 127 -17.90 -6.93 16.92
CA MET A 127 -19.06 -6.12 17.28
C MET A 127 -19.70 -6.61 18.56
N VAL A 128 -20.20 -5.68 19.37
CA VAL A 128 -21.09 -5.95 20.50
C VAL A 128 -22.39 -5.18 20.32
N LEU A 129 -23.47 -5.70 20.92
CA LEU A 129 -24.76 -4.99 20.92
C LEU A 129 -24.63 -3.66 21.68
N ASP A 130 -25.20 -2.62 21.08
CA ASP A 130 -25.25 -1.28 21.65
C ASP A 130 -26.69 -0.79 21.69
N PRO A 131 -27.28 -0.59 22.88
CA PRO A 131 -28.66 -0.10 23.00
C PRO A 131 -28.79 1.39 22.61
N ASP A 132 -27.70 2.13 22.53
CA ASP A 132 -27.67 3.54 22.13
C ASP A 132 -26.55 3.79 21.11
N PRO A 133 -26.65 3.21 19.88
CA PRO A 133 -25.58 3.24 18.90
C PRO A 133 -25.35 4.64 18.33
N ASN A 134 -24.15 4.88 17.80
CA ASN A 134 -23.90 6.05 16.99
C ASN A 134 -24.71 5.99 15.67
N PRO A 135 -25.05 7.13 15.06
CA PRO A 135 -25.76 7.16 13.80
C PRO A 135 -25.03 6.33 12.73
N GLY A 136 -25.78 5.45 12.04
CA GLY A 136 -25.22 4.56 11.01
C GLY A 136 -24.53 3.30 11.53
N PHE A 137 -24.38 3.11 12.85
CA PHE A 137 -23.78 1.91 13.43
C PHE A 137 -24.83 0.84 13.73
N THR A 138 -25.34 0.24 12.67
CA THR A 138 -26.31 -0.87 12.74
C THR A 138 -25.84 -2.04 11.89
N TYR A 139 -26.07 -3.25 12.37
CA TYR A 139 -25.81 -4.50 11.64
C TYR A 139 -27.04 -5.43 11.83
N ASN A 140 -27.62 -5.93 10.72
CA ASN A 140 -28.83 -6.71 10.74
C ASN A 140 -29.97 -6.07 11.59
N ASN A 141 -30.20 -4.76 11.40
CA ASN A 141 -31.19 -3.95 12.12
C ASN A 141 -30.99 -3.88 13.65
N LYS A 142 -29.81 -4.25 14.17
CA LYS A 142 -29.46 -4.09 15.57
C LYS A 142 -28.39 -3.00 15.71
N GLY A 143 -28.53 -2.18 16.74
CA GLY A 143 -27.48 -1.22 17.11
C GLY A 143 -26.22 -1.96 17.57
N VAL A 144 -25.09 -1.55 17.07
CA VAL A 144 -23.79 -2.20 17.37
C VAL A 144 -22.70 -1.16 17.67
N ASN A 145 -21.68 -1.61 18.43
CA ASN A 145 -20.44 -0.88 18.64
C ASN A 145 -19.26 -1.75 18.21
N GLY A 146 -18.36 -1.20 17.41
CA GLY A 146 -17.10 -1.85 17.04
C GLY A 146 -16.16 -1.95 18.23
N THR A 147 -15.40 -3.03 18.30
CA THR A 147 -14.47 -3.29 19.41
C THR A 147 -13.11 -3.72 18.89
N LEU A 148 -12.05 -3.44 19.66
CA LEU A 148 -10.72 -3.98 19.51
C LEU A 148 -10.59 -5.22 20.40
N ILE A 149 -10.05 -6.31 19.84
CA ILE A 149 -9.86 -7.57 20.55
C ILE A 149 -8.43 -7.63 21.09
N PRO A 150 -8.24 -7.64 22.42
CA PRO A 150 -6.94 -7.80 23.05
C PRO A 150 -6.47 -9.27 22.99
N TYR A 151 -5.21 -9.51 23.34
CA TYR A 151 -4.63 -10.86 23.37
C TYR A 151 -5.38 -11.82 24.31
N ASP A 152 -5.79 -11.32 25.49
CA ASP A 152 -6.50 -12.07 26.52
C ASP A 152 -8.03 -12.05 26.30
N LEU A 153 -8.46 -12.30 25.06
CA LEU A 153 -9.85 -12.20 24.61
C LEU A 153 -10.82 -13.14 25.34
N ASP A 154 -10.35 -14.28 25.84
CA ASP A 154 -11.15 -15.33 26.46
C ASP A 154 -10.94 -15.38 27.97
N LYS A 155 -12.03 -15.36 28.76
CA LYS A 155 -12.04 -15.61 30.21
C LYS A 155 -12.49 -17.04 30.56
N GLY A 156 -12.59 -17.93 29.58
CA GLY A 156 -13.10 -19.29 29.76
C GLY A 156 -14.63 -19.38 29.85
N GLU A 157 -15.34 -18.28 29.59
CA GLU A 157 -16.82 -18.28 29.51
C GLU A 157 -17.25 -18.26 28.05
N PRO A 158 -18.12 -19.18 27.61
CA PRO A 158 -18.67 -19.17 26.25
C PRO A 158 -19.36 -17.83 25.97
N ASN A 159 -18.99 -17.20 24.84
CA ASN A 159 -19.57 -15.95 24.36
C ASN A 159 -19.25 -14.67 25.17
N ASN A 160 -18.34 -14.70 26.16
CA ASN A 160 -17.89 -13.52 26.90
C ASN A 160 -16.49 -13.08 26.43
N ILE A 161 -16.45 -12.31 25.33
CA ILE A 161 -15.19 -11.81 24.80
C ILE A 161 -14.79 -10.54 25.54
N ARG A 162 -13.60 -10.53 26.10
CA ARG A 162 -12.94 -9.29 26.52
C ARG A 162 -12.65 -8.44 25.30
N SER A 163 -13.13 -7.21 25.30
CA SER A 163 -12.91 -6.29 24.18
C SER A 163 -12.84 -4.84 24.69
N ILE A 164 -12.27 -3.97 23.87
CA ILE A 164 -12.24 -2.51 24.13
C ILE A 164 -13.21 -1.88 23.12
N MET A 165 -14.30 -1.31 23.61
CA MET A 165 -15.33 -0.70 22.77
C MET A 165 -14.85 0.63 22.16
N GLY A 166 -15.37 0.97 21.00
CA GLY A 166 -15.18 2.30 20.40
C GLY A 166 -15.62 3.44 21.32
N HIS A 167 -16.66 3.21 22.15
CA HIS A 167 -17.09 4.14 23.18
C HIS A 167 -16.01 4.38 24.25
N THR A 168 -15.28 3.33 24.64
CA THR A 168 -14.15 3.46 25.57
C THR A 168 -13.00 4.24 24.92
N LEU A 169 -12.71 3.96 23.65
CA LEU A 169 -11.69 4.72 22.91
C LEU A 169 -12.05 6.20 22.81
N PHE A 170 -13.34 6.54 22.60
CA PHE A 170 -13.82 7.92 22.63
C PHE A 170 -13.53 8.60 23.99
N LEU A 171 -13.78 7.91 25.12
CA LEU A 171 -13.51 8.45 26.47
C LEU A 171 -12.01 8.62 26.73
N LEU A 172 -11.19 7.65 26.33
CA LEU A 172 -9.74 7.73 26.42
C LEU A 172 -9.19 8.92 25.60
N MET A 173 -9.69 9.11 24.38
CA MET A 173 -9.35 10.28 23.58
C MET A 173 -9.80 11.59 24.25
N SER A 174 -10.99 11.60 24.88
CA SER A 174 -11.49 12.77 25.59
C SER A 174 -10.60 13.16 26.76
N ALA A 175 -9.98 12.19 27.43
CA ALA A 175 -9.07 12.40 28.55
C ALA A 175 -7.70 12.99 28.16
N LEU A 176 -7.28 12.91 26.91
CA LEU A 176 -6.02 13.49 26.43
C LEU A 176 -6.06 15.02 26.57
N LYS A 177 -4.92 15.62 26.89
CA LYS A 177 -4.79 17.08 27.06
C LYS A 177 -4.53 17.83 25.76
N THR A 178 -4.21 17.13 24.67
CA THR A 178 -3.95 17.70 23.35
C THR A 178 -5.09 17.45 22.38
N GLU A 179 -5.21 18.29 21.36
CA GLU A 179 -6.11 18.10 20.22
C GLU A 179 -5.42 17.42 19.01
N HIS A 180 -4.09 17.33 19.04
CA HIS A 180 -3.29 16.73 17.96
C HIS A 180 -3.20 15.21 18.14
N VAL A 181 -4.30 14.53 17.92
CA VAL A 181 -4.44 13.08 18.13
C VAL A 181 -4.73 12.40 16.81
N THR A 182 -3.99 11.34 16.52
CA THR A 182 -4.25 10.45 15.37
C THR A 182 -4.45 9.03 15.90
N VAL A 183 -5.62 8.47 15.62
CA VAL A 183 -5.96 7.06 15.91
C VAL A 183 -6.00 6.30 14.61
N ILE A 184 -5.28 5.19 14.51
CA ILE A 184 -5.19 4.33 13.32
C ILE A 184 -5.59 2.92 13.73
N LEU A 185 -6.65 2.38 13.11
CA LEU A 185 -7.20 1.07 13.44
C LEU A 185 -7.14 0.16 12.21
N ASP A 186 -6.25 -0.83 12.23
CA ASP A 186 -6.18 -1.88 11.22
C ASP A 186 -6.83 -3.15 11.77
N SER A 187 -8.13 -3.09 11.83
CA SER A 187 -9.03 -4.16 12.29
C SER A 187 -10.36 -4.06 11.57
N CYS A 188 -11.15 -5.13 11.56
CA CYS A 188 -12.51 -5.10 11.04
C CYS A 188 -13.53 -5.57 12.07
N HIS A 189 -14.78 -5.18 11.87
CA HIS A 189 -15.85 -5.42 12.83
C HIS A 189 -16.84 -6.47 12.35
N SER A 190 -16.88 -6.78 11.03
CA SER A 190 -17.84 -7.72 10.43
C SER A 190 -17.14 -8.69 9.47
N GLY A 191 -17.78 -9.84 9.25
CA GLY A 191 -17.19 -10.89 8.41
C GLY A 191 -16.11 -11.66 9.16
N GLY A 192 -15.62 -12.75 8.70
CA GLY A 192 -14.50 -13.45 9.30
C GLY A 192 -14.33 -14.84 8.75
N GLY A 193 -13.12 -15.30 8.81
CA GLY A 193 -12.69 -16.58 8.33
C GLY A 193 -11.67 -16.44 7.21
N LEU A 194 -11.20 -17.60 6.75
CA LEU A 194 -10.32 -17.70 5.61
C LEU A 194 -11.12 -17.57 4.32
N ARG A 195 -10.62 -16.76 3.39
CA ARG A 195 -11.12 -16.68 2.03
C ARG A 195 -9.99 -16.98 1.07
N GLY A 196 -10.03 -18.17 0.49
CA GLY A 196 -8.91 -18.61 -0.33
C GLY A 196 -7.62 -18.61 0.49
N ASN A 197 -6.64 -17.82 0.06
CA ASN A 197 -5.36 -17.65 0.76
C ASN A 197 -5.28 -16.36 1.62
N THR A 198 -6.41 -15.67 1.84
CA THR A 198 -6.46 -14.39 2.55
C THR A 198 -7.07 -14.55 3.94
N LYS A 199 -6.37 -14.06 4.97
CA LYS A 199 -6.90 -13.95 6.33
C LYS A 199 -7.62 -12.62 6.53
N ILE A 200 -8.68 -12.66 7.34
CA ILE A 200 -9.51 -11.48 7.66
C ILE A 200 -9.33 -11.12 9.13
N ARG A 201 -9.20 -9.83 9.43
CA ARG A 201 -8.98 -9.29 10.78
C ARG A 201 -10.29 -9.13 11.58
N ALA A 202 -11.30 -9.95 11.33
CA ALA A 202 -12.53 -10.00 12.12
C ALA A 202 -12.54 -11.24 12.98
N PHE A 203 -12.85 -11.05 14.25
CA PHE A 203 -13.13 -12.15 15.18
C PHE A 203 -14.64 -12.43 15.18
N ASN A 204 -15.05 -13.64 14.75
CA ASN A 204 -16.46 -14.02 14.70
C ASN A 204 -16.79 -15.08 15.72
N LEU A 205 -17.67 -14.69 16.62
CA LEU A 205 -18.48 -15.67 17.33
C LEU A 205 -19.55 -16.20 16.38
N ARG A 206 -19.73 -17.52 16.37
CA ARG A 206 -20.81 -18.16 15.65
C ARG A 206 -21.76 -18.82 16.64
N ASP A 207 -23.04 -18.63 16.39
CA ASP A 207 -24.07 -19.37 17.08
C ASP A 207 -23.92 -20.86 16.77
N SER A 208 -23.89 -21.70 17.80
CA SER A 208 -23.64 -23.14 17.68
C SER A 208 -24.75 -23.90 16.96
N GLN A 209 -25.97 -23.34 16.88
CA GLN A 209 -27.12 -23.97 16.26
C GLN A 209 -27.34 -23.49 14.83
N SER A 210 -27.23 -22.19 14.60
CA SER A 210 -27.53 -21.56 13.30
C SER A 210 -26.30 -21.30 12.43
N ASN A 211 -25.08 -21.45 12.97
CA ASN A 211 -23.80 -21.06 12.34
C ASN A 211 -23.76 -19.59 11.87
N GLN A 212 -24.69 -18.76 12.34
CA GLN A 212 -24.73 -17.33 12.03
C GLN A 212 -23.80 -16.55 12.95
N ILE A 213 -23.38 -15.37 12.52
CA ILE A 213 -22.58 -14.46 13.34
C ILE A 213 -23.38 -14.06 14.58
N TYR A 214 -22.85 -14.38 15.75
CA TYR A 214 -23.40 -14.00 17.04
C TYR A 214 -22.77 -12.69 17.51
N ILE A 215 -23.62 -11.72 17.85
CA ILE A 215 -23.20 -10.43 18.40
C ILE A 215 -23.57 -10.41 19.89
N PRO A 216 -22.57 -10.52 20.79
CA PRO A 216 -22.83 -10.55 22.22
C PRO A 216 -23.23 -9.16 22.77
N PRO A 217 -23.83 -9.09 23.95
CA PRO A 217 -24.01 -7.83 24.66
C PRO A 217 -22.64 -7.23 25.04
N ALA A 218 -22.62 -5.92 25.29
CA ALA A 218 -21.42 -5.24 25.80
C ALA A 218 -20.94 -5.86 27.12
N PRO A 219 -19.64 -6.18 27.28
CA PRO A 219 -19.12 -6.77 28.52
C PRO A 219 -19.33 -5.84 29.73
N GLN A 220 -19.74 -6.41 30.87
CA GLN A 220 -20.00 -5.64 32.10
C GLN A 220 -18.72 -4.94 32.61
N GLU A 221 -17.56 -5.59 32.48
CA GLU A 221 -16.26 -5.00 32.81
C GLU A 221 -15.98 -3.74 32.00
N GLU A 222 -16.35 -3.74 30.72
CA GLU A 222 -16.18 -2.62 29.81
C GLU A 222 -17.09 -1.44 30.22
N LEU A 223 -18.35 -1.73 30.52
CA LEU A 223 -19.30 -0.69 30.98
C LEU A 223 -18.91 -0.10 32.33
N ALA A 224 -18.36 -0.91 33.25
CA ALA A 224 -17.84 -0.44 34.54
C ALA A 224 -16.62 0.47 34.35
N TYR A 225 -15.71 0.11 33.45
CA TYR A 225 -14.55 0.93 33.12
C TYR A 225 -14.95 2.27 32.48
N GLN A 226 -15.94 2.28 31.58
CA GLN A 226 -16.47 3.53 31.01
C GLN A 226 -17.02 4.47 32.10
N LYS A 227 -17.74 3.95 33.11
CA LYS A 227 -18.22 4.76 34.25
C LYS A 227 -17.04 5.36 35.02
N THR A 228 -15.97 4.61 35.25
CA THR A 228 -14.77 5.12 35.90
C THR A 228 -14.13 6.26 35.09
N LEU A 229 -14.00 6.10 33.78
CA LEU A 229 -13.47 7.15 32.90
C LEU A 229 -14.36 8.39 32.91
N LEU A 230 -15.68 8.26 32.83
CA LEU A 230 -16.62 9.38 32.89
C LEU A 230 -16.43 10.20 34.19
N ASN A 231 -16.32 9.53 35.34
CA ASN A 231 -16.05 10.17 36.61
C ASN A 231 -14.68 10.89 36.64
N THR A 232 -13.65 10.24 36.08
CA THR A 232 -12.28 10.79 36.02
C THR A 232 -12.19 12.06 35.19
N ILE A 233 -12.90 12.11 34.06
CA ILE A 233 -12.88 13.28 33.16
C ILE A 233 -13.96 14.32 33.50
N GLY A 234 -14.83 14.04 34.48
CA GLY A 234 -15.92 14.92 34.87
C GLY A 234 -17.01 15.09 33.81
N MET A 235 -17.23 14.07 32.96
CA MET A 235 -18.25 14.08 31.89
C MET A 235 -19.50 13.30 32.33
N SER A 236 -20.66 13.92 32.21
CA SER A 236 -21.92 13.24 32.49
C SER A 236 -22.30 12.25 31.41
N GLU A 237 -23.06 11.21 31.73
CA GLU A 237 -23.53 10.22 30.77
C GLU A 237 -24.39 10.82 29.63
N PRO A 238 -25.32 11.78 29.88
CA PRO A 238 -26.00 12.47 28.78
C PRO A 238 -25.07 13.24 27.85
N GLU A 239 -24.08 13.94 28.41
CA GLU A 239 -23.08 14.67 27.63
C GLU A 239 -22.23 13.72 26.79
N PHE A 240 -21.81 12.60 27.34
CA PHE A 240 -21.10 11.55 26.61
C PHE A 240 -21.90 11.04 25.42
N LYS A 241 -23.18 10.68 25.64
CA LYS A 241 -24.09 10.22 24.58
C LYS A 241 -24.28 11.27 23.47
N GLN A 242 -24.39 12.53 23.85
CA GLN A 242 -24.51 13.63 22.88
C GLN A 242 -23.21 13.82 22.08
N LYS A 243 -22.06 13.88 22.76
CA LYS A 243 -20.77 14.17 22.09
C LYS A 243 -20.36 13.06 21.13
N ARG A 244 -20.47 11.79 21.52
CA ARG A 244 -20.05 10.67 20.66
C ARG A 244 -20.90 10.50 19.40
N LYS A 245 -22.21 10.90 19.45
CA LYS A 245 -23.09 10.91 18.27
C LYS A 245 -22.75 11.99 17.25
N LEU A 246 -21.99 12.99 17.64
CA LEU A 246 -21.49 14.04 16.74
C LEU A 246 -20.23 13.59 15.96
N GLY A 247 -19.47 12.60 16.49
CA GLY A 247 -18.25 12.10 15.88
C GLY A 247 -17.15 11.83 16.91
N ILE A 248 -15.90 11.73 16.47
CA ILE A 248 -14.75 11.44 17.34
C ILE A 248 -14.45 12.59 18.32
N ALA A 249 -13.86 12.23 19.46
CA ALA A 249 -13.61 13.17 20.55
C ALA A 249 -12.55 14.22 20.20
N LYS A 250 -11.45 13.82 19.56
CA LYS A 250 -10.29 14.66 19.24
C LYS A 250 -9.61 14.22 17.95
N GLY A 251 -8.93 15.15 17.30
CA GLY A 251 -8.00 14.87 16.23
C GLY A 251 -8.61 14.21 15.00
N ILE A 252 -8.02 13.08 14.60
CA ILE A 252 -8.33 12.29 13.40
C ILE A 252 -8.39 10.81 13.78
N GLY A 253 -9.42 10.11 13.33
CA GLY A 253 -9.55 8.65 13.37
C GLY A 253 -9.47 8.07 11.97
N ILE A 254 -8.68 7.02 11.77
CA ILE A 254 -8.49 6.35 10.48
C ILE A 254 -8.74 4.87 10.67
N GLY A 255 -9.64 4.31 9.88
CA GLY A 255 -9.98 2.88 9.86
C GLY A 255 -9.55 2.20 8.57
N ALA A 256 -9.11 0.97 8.68
CA ALA A 256 -8.74 0.15 7.53
C ALA A 256 -9.92 -0.26 6.65
N ALA A 257 -11.12 -0.31 7.22
CA ALA A 257 -12.34 -0.73 6.55
C ALA A 257 -13.57 -0.08 7.21
N LYS A 258 -14.68 0.01 6.48
CA LYS A 258 -15.98 0.41 7.04
C LYS A 258 -16.57 -0.71 7.91
N LEU A 259 -17.62 -0.40 8.67
CA LEU A 259 -18.25 -1.31 9.63
C LEU A 259 -18.69 -2.65 9.01
N ASP A 260 -19.20 -2.64 7.81
CA ASP A 260 -19.70 -3.78 7.04
C ASP A 260 -18.63 -4.42 6.13
N GLN A 261 -17.40 -3.97 6.22
CA GLN A 261 -16.28 -4.39 5.37
C GLN A 261 -15.21 -5.15 6.16
N GLU A 262 -14.29 -5.75 5.43
CA GLU A 262 -13.25 -6.62 5.97
C GLU A 262 -11.86 -6.06 5.71
N ALA A 263 -11.05 -5.95 6.76
CA ALA A 263 -9.64 -5.64 6.66
C ALA A 263 -8.83 -6.92 6.47
N GLN A 264 -7.95 -6.92 5.47
CA GLN A 264 -7.16 -8.08 5.09
C GLN A 264 -5.80 -8.10 5.78
N ASP A 265 -5.45 -9.26 6.32
CA ASP A 265 -4.10 -9.65 6.71
C ASP A 265 -3.43 -10.27 5.47
N ALA A 266 -2.83 -9.42 4.64
CA ALA A 266 -2.36 -9.77 3.31
C ALA A 266 -1.00 -10.45 3.34
N ALA A 267 -0.83 -11.45 2.47
CA ALA A 267 0.47 -12.06 2.22
C ALA A 267 1.17 -11.34 1.07
N PHE A 268 2.41 -10.91 1.32
CA PHE A 268 3.31 -10.31 0.33
C PHE A 268 4.47 -11.25 0.04
N ASN A 269 5.32 -10.88 -0.90
CA ASN A 269 6.50 -11.66 -1.20
C ASN A 269 7.48 -11.67 -0.01
N GLY A 270 7.43 -12.77 0.77
CA GLY A 270 8.33 -13.02 1.90
C GLY A 270 7.89 -12.44 3.26
N PHE A 271 6.70 -11.84 3.39
CA PHE A 271 6.15 -11.36 4.67
C PHE A 271 4.62 -11.21 4.62
N ASN A 272 4.01 -10.96 5.77
CA ASN A 272 2.61 -10.60 5.90
C ASN A 272 2.49 -9.21 6.54
N ALA A 273 1.46 -8.46 6.15
CA ALA A 273 1.11 -7.17 6.74
C ALA A 273 -0.38 -6.89 6.51
N GLY A 274 -0.96 -5.97 7.25
CA GLY A 274 -2.26 -5.41 6.89
C GLY A 274 -2.18 -4.68 5.56
N ALA A 275 -3.05 -5.03 4.64
CA ALA A 275 -3.10 -4.36 3.33
C ALA A 275 -3.15 -2.84 3.46
N PHE A 276 -3.96 -2.36 4.40
CA PHE A 276 -4.11 -0.93 4.70
C PHE A 276 -2.84 -0.34 5.33
N THR A 277 -2.33 -0.92 6.43
CA THR A 277 -1.18 -0.34 7.15
C THR A 277 0.07 -0.32 6.30
N TYR A 278 0.31 -1.36 5.49
CA TYR A 278 1.44 -1.38 4.57
C TYR A 278 1.36 -0.24 3.55
N LEU A 279 0.20 -0.06 2.91
CA LEU A 279 0.02 1.02 1.93
C LEU A 279 0.05 2.40 2.60
N LEU A 280 -0.56 2.57 3.78
CA LEU A 280 -0.51 3.82 4.53
C LEU A 280 0.93 4.23 4.85
N THR A 281 1.71 3.33 5.45
CA THR A 281 3.10 3.61 5.81
C THR A 281 3.96 3.90 4.59
N ARG A 282 3.80 3.11 3.51
CA ARG A 282 4.45 3.35 2.23
C ARG A 282 4.16 4.75 1.68
N TYR A 283 2.88 5.14 1.60
CA TYR A 283 2.51 6.48 1.14
C TYR A 283 3.14 7.57 2.00
N LEU A 284 3.12 7.40 3.30
CA LEU A 284 3.70 8.37 4.24
C LEU A 284 5.22 8.51 4.09
N TRP A 285 5.92 7.46 3.63
CA TRP A 285 7.34 7.55 3.27
C TRP A 285 7.59 8.35 1.99
N GLN A 286 6.68 8.32 1.04
CA GLN A 286 6.84 8.92 -0.29
C GLN A 286 6.24 10.34 -0.39
N LEU A 287 5.32 10.71 0.50
CA LEU A 287 4.62 11.99 0.41
C LEU A 287 5.51 13.21 0.65
N PRO A 288 5.19 14.37 0.04
CA PRO A 288 5.75 15.66 0.40
C PRO A 288 5.55 15.98 1.88
N LEU A 289 6.44 16.81 2.43
CA LEU A 289 6.57 17.10 3.87
C LEU A 289 5.31 17.57 4.59
N ALA A 290 4.32 18.14 3.91
CA ALA A 290 3.13 18.77 4.52
C ALA A 290 1.86 18.51 3.71
N GLN A 291 1.65 17.28 3.26
CA GLN A 291 0.45 16.97 2.48
C GLN A 291 -0.78 16.85 3.39
N PRO A 292 -1.91 17.52 3.05
CA PRO A 292 -3.17 17.35 3.75
C PRO A 292 -3.69 15.91 3.69
N LEU A 293 -4.37 15.48 4.74
CA LEU A 293 -4.94 14.14 4.86
C LEU A 293 -5.88 13.82 3.67
N ASP A 294 -6.80 14.74 3.35
CA ASP A 294 -7.76 14.56 2.25
C ASP A 294 -7.12 14.15 0.92
N SER A 295 -6.00 14.81 0.57
CA SER A 295 -5.33 14.56 -0.71
C SER A 295 -4.57 13.23 -0.74
N MET A 296 -4.14 12.74 0.41
CA MET A 296 -3.49 11.44 0.55
C MET A 296 -4.51 10.31 0.50
N PHE A 297 -5.66 10.52 1.13
CA PHE A 297 -6.60 9.45 1.45
C PHE A 297 -7.24 8.83 0.21
N THR A 298 -7.55 9.63 -0.81
CA THR A 298 -8.10 9.13 -2.07
C THR A 298 -7.18 8.10 -2.75
N ASN A 299 -5.87 8.37 -2.78
CA ASN A 299 -4.91 7.43 -3.36
C ASN A 299 -4.76 6.16 -2.51
N LEU A 300 -4.79 6.30 -1.19
CA LEU A 300 -4.74 5.17 -0.27
C LEU A 300 -5.97 4.26 -0.43
N GLU A 301 -7.16 4.83 -0.54
CA GLU A 301 -8.42 4.12 -0.76
C GLU A 301 -8.36 3.27 -2.03
N LEU A 302 -7.99 3.88 -3.16
CA LEU A 302 -7.88 3.19 -4.44
C LEU A 302 -6.84 2.08 -4.43
N SER A 303 -5.65 2.37 -3.91
CA SER A 303 -4.57 1.38 -3.86
C SER A 303 -4.89 0.21 -2.94
N THR A 304 -5.63 0.46 -1.85
CA THR A 304 -6.11 -0.61 -0.98
C THR A 304 -7.11 -1.49 -1.72
N GLN A 305 -8.08 -0.91 -2.41
CA GLN A 305 -9.05 -1.66 -3.22
C GLN A 305 -8.38 -2.48 -4.31
N MET A 306 -7.36 -1.95 -4.96
CA MET A 306 -6.58 -2.69 -5.96
C MET A 306 -5.83 -3.88 -5.35
N LEU A 307 -5.21 -3.67 -4.19
CA LEU A 307 -4.42 -4.70 -3.52
C LEU A 307 -5.28 -5.86 -3.03
N VAL A 308 -6.45 -5.56 -2.46
CA VAL A 308 -7.35 -6.57 -1.88
C VAL A 308 -8.27 -7.25 -2.90
N GLY A 309 -8.27 -6.79 -4.15
CA GLY A 309 -9.15 -7.30 -5.21
C GLY A 309 -10.54 -6.69 -5.21
N LYS A 310 -11.32 -6.95 -6.28
CA LYS A 310 -12.60 -6.30 -6.56
C LYS A 310 -13.74 -6.61 -5.60
N THR A 311 -13.75 -7.79 -5.02
CA THR A 311 -14.75 -8.20 -4.03
C THR A 311 -14.26 -8.03 -2.62
N GLY A 312 -12.98 -7.75 -2.44
CA GLY A 312 -12.48 -7.18 -1.21
C GLY A 312 -13.15 -5.81 -1.04
N THR A 313 -14.14 -5.75 -0.17
CA THR A 313 -14.86 -4.50 0.10
C THR A 313 -14.07 -3.57 1.01
N GLN A 314 -12.74 -3.77 1.13
CA GLN A 314 -11.93 -2.95 2.02
C GLN A 314 -11.75 -1.55 1.45
N VAL A 315 -12.43 -0.61 2.06
CA VAL A 315 -12.35 0.80 1.75
C VAL A 315 -11.91 1.52 3.01
N PRO A 316 -10.65 1.93 3.12
CA PRO A 316 -10.20 2.75 4.22
C PRO A 316 -11.06 4.00 4.35
N ASN A 317 -11.27 4.43 5.57
CA ASN A 317 -12.05 5.64 5.85
C ASN A 317 -11.36 6.46 6.95
N TYR A 318 -11.71 7.74 7.03
CA TYR A 318 -11.25 8.59 8.12
C TYR A 318 -12.38 9.48 8.61
N GLU A 319 -12.25 9.90 9.84
CA GLU A 319 -13.12 10.85 10.50
C GLU A 319 -12.28 11.92 11.19
N ALA A 320 -12.65 13.17 11.03
CA ALA A 320 -12.03 14.29 11.76
C ALA A 320 -12.99 14.81 12.83
N LYS A 321 -12.43 15.36 13.91
CA LYS A 321 -13.23 16.00 14.96
C LYS A 321 -14.23 16.98 14.34
N PRO A 322 -15.52 16.91 14.71
CA PRO A 322 -16.56 17.79 14.18
C PRO A 322 -16.23 19.27 14.33
N LYS A 323 -16.54 20.06 13.31
CA LYS A 323 -16.29 21.51 13.26
C LYS A 323 -14.83 21.92 13.39
N SER A 324 -13.89 21.00 13.12
CA SER A 324 -12.47 21.31 13.01
C SER A 324 -12.03 21.33 11.55
N ALA A 325 -10.84 21.85 11.28
CA ALA A 325 -10.18 21.77 9.97
C ALA A 325 -9.12 20.64 9.92
N ASN A 326 -9.27 19.61 10.76
CA ASN A 326 -8.24 18.58 10.91
C ASN A 326 -7.99 17.79 9.64
N GLN A 327 -8.99 17.60 8.75
CA GLN A 327 -8.83 16.98 7.45
C GLN A 327 -7.85 17.72 6.52
N GLN A 328 -7.64 19.01 6.77
CA GLN A 328 -6.68 19.84 6.02
C GLN A 328 -5.28 19.85 6.66
N GLN A 329 -5.11 19.23 7.83
CA GLN A 329 -3.83 19.09 8.50
C GLN A 329 -3.08 17.86 7.98
N PRO A 330 -1.74 17.81 8.13
CA PRO A 330 -0.97 16.58 7.98
C PRO A 330 -1.45 15.50 8.95
N ILE A 331 -1.37 14.23 8.55
CA ILE A 331 -1.91 13.08 9.30
C ILE A 331 -1.52 13.04 10.79
N PHE A 332 -0.30 13.46 11.15
CA PHE A 332 0.16 13.48 12.54
C PHE A 332 0.24 14.90 13.11
N PHE A 333 -0.49 15.87 12.54
CA PHE A 333 -0.40 17.27 12.91
C PHE A 333 1.04 17.81 12.92
N ALA A 334 1.91 17.15 12.18
CA ALA A 334 3.33 17.45 12.07
C ALA A 334 3.80 17.29 10.64
N THR A 335 4.68 18.17 10.22
CA THR A 335 5.40 17.98 8.96
C THR A 335 6.50 16.95 9.17
N ALA A 336 6.72 16.09 8.18
CA ALA A 336 7.87 15.18 8.23
C ALA A 336 9.17 15.99 8.13
N PRO A 337 10.10 15.88 9.08
CA PRO A 337 11.36 16.64 9.03
C PRO A 337 12.34 16.11 8.01
N GLN A 338 12.18 14.86 7.59
CA GLN A 338 13.07 14.16 6.67
C GLN A 338 12.49 14.07 5.24
N PRO A 339 13.31 14.03 4.19
CA PRO A 339 12.87 13.87 2.82
C PRO A 339 12.22 12.49 2.59
N ALA A 340 11.52 12.33 1.46
CA ALA A 340 10.99 11.04 1.02
C ALA A 340 12.14 10.07 0.65
N ALA A 341 11.91 8.77 0.92
CA ALA A 341 12.89 7.73 0.65
C ALA A 341 12.22 6.36 0.47
N GLU A 342 12.88 5.45 -0.25
CA GLU A 342 12.44 4.06 -0.40
C GLU A 342 12.85 3.19 0.77
N ALA A 343 13.97 3.52 1.43
CA ALA A 343 14.45 2.75 2.56
C ALA A 343 15.17 3.62 3.62
N VAL A 344 15.46 3.02 4.76
CA VAL A 344 16.15 3.66 5.88
C VAL A 344 17.05 2.67 6.61
N ILE A 345 18.25 3.10 7.00
CA ILE A 345 19.12 2.34 7.91
C ILE A 345 18.47 2.38 9.30
N HIS A 346 17.87 1.28 9.73
CA HIS A 346 17.06 1.26 10.96
C HIS A 346 17.81 0.80 12.21
N GLU A 347 19.04 0.26 12.03
CA GLU A 347 19.92 -0.16 13.11
C GLU A 347 21.28 0.51 12.98
N SER A 348 22.01 0.60 14.09
CA SER A 348 23.37 1.14 14.08
C SER A 348 24.32 0.14 13.39
N PRO A 349 24.97 0.52 12.28
CA PRO A 349 25.89 -0.38 11.58
C PRO A 349 27.03 -0.87 12.48
N GLN A 350 27.35 -2.15 12.38
CA GLN A 350 28.46 -2.77 13.10
C GLN A 350 29.69 -2.91 12.20
N PRO A 351 30.90 -2.67 12.70
CA PRO A 351 32.12 -2.82 11.92
C PRO A 351 32.24 -4.23 11.30
N GLY A 352 32.47 -4.29 9.99
CA GLY A 352 32.65 -5.55 9.26
C GLY A 352 31.39 -6.33 8.94
N GLN A 353 30.24 -5.90 9.42
CA GLN A 353 28.94 -6.53 9.10
C GLN A 353 28.25 -5.78 7.96
N PRO A 354 27.36 -6.43 7.19
CA PRO A 354 26.48 -5.75 6.26
C PRO A 354 25.59 -4.73 6.98
N ILE A 355 25.32 -3.60 6.33
CA ILE A 355 24.46 -2.54 6.85
C ILE A 355 23.01 -2.94 6.62
N THR A 356 22.25 -3.11 7.69
CA THR A 356 20.83 -3.44 7.63
C THR A 356 19.97 -2.21 7.35
N PHE A 357 18.96 -2.37 6.49
CA PHE A 357 18.03 -1.31 6.16
C PHE A 357 16.62 -1.86 5.91
N TRP A 358 15.62 -1.01 6.14
CA TRP A 358 14.21 -1.34 5.98
C TRP A 358 13.67 -0.73 4.69
N LEU A 359 13.04 -1.55 3.84
CA LEU A 359 12.36 -1.12 2.61
C LEU A 359 10.99 -0.54 2.96
N ALA A 360 10.93 0.75 3.22
CA ALA A 360 9.80 1.42 3.84
C ALA A 360 8.82 2.03 2.82
N GLY A 361 9.35 2.60 1.73
CA GLY A 361 8.59 3.32 0.71
C GLY A 361 8.37 2.54 -0.59
N VAL A 362 8.63 1.22 -0.60
CA VAL A 362 8.56 0.38 -1.80
C VAL A 362 7.14 -0.13 -2.03
N SER A 363 6.69 -0.18 -3.29
CA SER A 363 5.40 -0.77 -3.62
C SER A 363 5.42 -2.30 -3.54
N PRO A 364 4.26 -2.93 -3.22
CA PRO A 364 4.18 -4.39 -3.18
C PRO A 364 4.64 -5.05 -4.48
N SER A 365 4.29 -4.46 -5.62
CA SER A 365 4.63 -4.95 -6.96
C SER A 365 6.12 -4.84 -7.29
N ALA A 366 6.81 -3.85 -6.71
CA ALA A 366 8.23 -3.62 -6.97
C ALA A 366 9.17 -4.39 -6.01
N LEU A 367 8.65 -4.99 -4.95
CA LEU A 367 9.47 -5.67 -3.94
C LEU A 367 10.39 -6.75 -4.53
N GLU A 368 9.97 -7.43 -5.58
CA GLU A 368 10.78 -8.45 -6.25
C GLU A 368 12.03 -7.87 -6.94
N SER A 369 12.04 -6.56 -7.18
CA SER A 369 13.16 -5.85 -7.81
C SER A 369 14.20 -5.30 -6.81
N TYR A 370 14.02 -5.57 -5.51
CA TYR A 370 14.97 -5.20 -4.46
C TYR A 370 15.70 -6.44 -3.95
N GLU A 371 16.54 -6.97 -4.83
CA GLU A 371 17.39 -8.14 -4.58
C GLU A 371 18.87 -7.76 -4.60
N THR A 372 19.76 -8.74 -4.39
CA THR A 372 21.20 -8.54 -4.46
C THR A 372 21.62 -7.82 -5.75
N GLY A 373 22.38 -6.74 -5.61
CA GLY A 373 22.80 -5.86 -6.72
C GLY A 373 21.94 -4.60 -6.88
N ALA A 374 20.85 -4.44 -6.12
CA ALA A 374 20.16 -3.15 -6.03
C ALA A 374 21.07 -2.10 -5.39
N VAL A 375 21.03 -0.86 -5.88
CA VAL A 375 21.86 0.25 -5.40
C VAL A 375 20.96 1.39 -4.95
N PHE A 376 21.32 1.97 -3.82
CA PHE A 376 20.65 3.10 -3.21
C PHE A 376 21.60 4.27 -3.01
N ASP A 377 21.13 5.48 -3.28
CA ASP A 377 21.77 6.71 -2.84
C ASP A 377 21.55 6.90 -1.34
N LEU A 378 22.61 7.05 -0.57
CA LEU A 378 22.54 7.60 0.78
C LEU A 378 22.26 9.09 0.67
N ILE A 379 21.21 9.59 1.32
CA ILE A 379 20.82 10.99 1.25
C ILE A 379 20.86 11.68 2.62
N ASP A 380 21.26 12.95 2.60
CA ASP A 380 21.21 13.83 3.78
C ASP A 380 19.80 14.40 4.02
N ALA A 381 19.63 15.18 5.09
CA ALA A 381 18.38 15.84 5.45
C ALA A 381 17.86 16.83 4.37
N GLN A 382 18.72 17.27 3.46
CA GLN A 382 18.41 18.12 2.32
C GLN A 382 18.07 17.31 1.06
N GLY A 383 18.15 15.97 1.14
CA GLY A 383 17.94 15.05 0.05
C GLY A 383 19.09 15.00 -0.98
N GLN A 384 20.29 15.47 -0.61
CA GLN A 384 21.46 15.38 -1.46
C GLN A 384 22.14 14.00 -1.28
N THR A 385 22.61 13.43 -2.38
CA THR A 385 23.38 12.18 -2.35
C THR A 385 24.75 12.41 -1.71
N ILE A 386 25.06 11.62 -0.68
CA ILE A 386 26.31 11.68 0.09
C ILE A 386 27.11 10.37 0.01
N GLY A 387 26.59 9.35 -0.61
CA GLY A 387 27.23 8.05 -0.83
C GLY A 387 26.29 7.09 -1.52
N GLU A 388 26.74 5.87 -1.79
CA GLU A 388 25.97 4.80 -2.39
C GLU A 388 26.09 3.53 -1.55
N LEU A 389 24.96 2.80 -1.39
CA LEU A 389 24.89 1.52 -0.73
C LEU A 389 24.39 0.47 -1.72
N GLU A 390 25.11 -0.64 -1.85
CA GLU A 390 24.72 -1.79 -2.67
C GLU A 390 24.16 -2.90 -1.79
N GLN A 391 22.99 -3.40 -2.12
CA GLN A 391 22.39 -4.57 -1.46
C GLN A 391 23.20 -5.82 -1.83
N THR A 392 23.80 -6.46 -0.82
CA THR A 392 24.66 -7.64 -1.01
C THR A 392 24.06 -8.92 -0.43
N VAL A 393 22.97 -8.79 0.34
CA VAL A 393 22.23 -9.90 0.95
C VAL A 393 20.79 -9.90 0.43
N PRO A 394 20.23 -11.05 0.03
CA PRO A 394 18.81 -11.15 -0.29
C PRO A 394 17.95 -10.63 0.84
N ARG A 395 16.86 -9.92 0.52
CA ARG A 395 15.95 -9.42 1.53
C ARG A 395 15.20 -10.53 2.27
N GLN A 396 14.85 -10.28 3.51
CA GLN A 396 13.93 -11.09 4.30
C GLN A 396 12.73 -10.20 4.68
N GLY A 397 11.60 -10.43 4.03
CA GLY A 397 10.46 -9.51 4.15
C GLY A 397 10.80 -8.11 3.64
N LEU A 398 10.69 -7.12 4.52
CA LEU A 398 11.05 -5.73 4.27
C LEU A 398 12.48 -5.36 4.72
N GLU A 399 13.19 -6.29 5.33
CA GLU A 399 14.57 -6.06 5.75
C GLU A 399 15.56 -6.55 4.70
N ALA A 400 16.54 -5.71 4.38
CA ALA A 400 17.62 -6.01 3.47
C ALA A 400 18.96 -5.56 4.08
N ALA A 401 20.08 -6.04 3.51
CA ALA A 401 21.39 -5.65 3.97
C ALA A 401 22.37 -5.50 2.81
N GLY A 402 23.34 -4.60 3.01
CA GLY A 402 24.29 -4.24 1.96
C GLY A 402 25.60 -3.68 2.48
N LYS A 403 26.40 -3.18 1.55
CA LYS A 403 27.69 -2.56 1.82
C LYS A 403 27.80 -1.19 1.16
N LEU A 404 28.55 -0.30 1.78
CA LEU A 404 28.88 0.98 1.15
C LEU A 404 29.68 0.72 -0.14
N ARG A 405 29.20 1.25 -1.25
CA ARG A 405 29.81 1.13 -2.57
C ARG A 405 30.71 2.33 -2.89
N SER A 406 30.25 3.52 -2.52
CA SER A 406 30.97 4.78 -2.70
C SER A 406 30.62 5.77 -1.60
N GLY A 407 31.47 6.76 -1.38
CA GLY A 407 31.33 7.79 -0.36
C GLY A 407 32.32 7.64 0.79
N SER A 408 32.64 8.77 1.41
CA SER A 408 33.58 8.86 2.57
C SER A 408 32.85 8.92 3.91
N ILE A 409 31.52 8.84 3.91
CA ILE A 409 30.68 8.93 5.10
C ILE A 409 30.59 7.60 5.81
N GLN A 410 30.50 7.62 7.13
CA GLN A 410 30.15 6.44 7.91
C GLN A 410 28.61 6.32 7.96
N PRO A 411 28.02 5.22 7.44
CA PRO A 411 26.60 4.98 7.55
C PRO A 411 26.14 4.93 9.02
N ALA A 412 25.01 5.55 9.31
CA ALA A 412 24.45 5.62 10.65
C ALA A 412 22.97 5.32 10.66
N LYS A 413 22.44 4.87 11.80
CA LYS A 413 20.99 4.71 12.03
C LYS A 413 20.24 6.00 11.69
N GLY A 414 19.14 5.87 10.99
CA GLY A 414 18.29 6.98 10.54
C GLY A 414 18.68 7.58 9.19
N MET A 415 19.81 7.18 8.60
CA MET A 415 20.16 7.62 7.24
C MET A 415 19.20 7.04 6.23
N LEU A 416 18.74 7.89 5.32
CA LEU A 416 17.75 7.56 4.31
C LEU A 416 18.42 7.06 3.04
N LEU A 417 17.73 6.14 2.38
CA LEU A 417 18.17 5.47 1.17
C LEU A 417 17.14 5.72 0.07
N ARG A 418 17.61 6.34 -1.02
CA ARG A 418 16.84 6.58 -2.23
C ARG A 418 17.24 5.58 -3.30
N GLU A 419 16.27 5.03 -3.97
CA GLU A 419 16.50 4.11 -5.07
C GLU A 419 17.32 4.75 -6.20
N GLN A 420 18.35 4.00 -6.66
CA GLN A 420 19.17 4.36 -7.82
C GLN A 420 19.08 3.26 -8.89
N ILE A 421 19.37 2.01 -8.51
CA ILE A 421 19.34 0.85 -9.41
C ILE A 421 18.47 -0.24 -8.79
N ARG A 422 17.48 -0.73 -9.54
CA ARG A 422 16.74 -1.96 -9.25
C ARG A 422 17.48 -3.17 -9.79
N SER A 423 17.41 -4.26 -9.05
CA SER A 423 17.90 -5.57 -9.47
C SER A 423 16.73 -6.47 -9.80
N VAL A 424 16.24 -6.42 -11.03
CA VAL A 424 15.04 -7.15 -11.45
C VAL A 424 15.39 -8.60 -11.75
N PRO A 425 14.74 -9.59 -11.09
CA PRO A 425 14.89 -10.98 -11.48
C PRO A 425 14.33 -11.24 -12.88
N THR A 426 15.03 -12.03 -13.68
CA THR A 426 14.56 -12.44 -15.03
C THR A 426 13.70 -13.69 -14.99
N ASN A 427 13.61 -14.35 -13.83
CA ASN A 427 12.90 -15.60 -13.62
C ASN A 427 11.66 -15.45 -12.72
N ILE A 428 10.96 -14.33 -12.82
CA ILE A 428 9.70 -14.12 -12.11
C ILE A 428 8.68 -15.15 -12.56
N LYS A 429 8.05 -15.85 -11.59
CA LYS A 429 7.04 -16.86 -11.83
C LYS A 429 5.70 -16.44 -11.26
N LEU A 430 4.64 -16.69 -12.01
CA LEU A 430 3.28 -16.55 -11.50
C LEU A 430 2.96 -17.70 -10.54
N LYS A 431 2.58 -17.40 -9.32
CA LYS A 431 2.25 -18.37 -8.28
C LYS A 431 0.76 -18.69 -8.35
N VAL A 432 0.44 -19.93 -8.72
CA VAL A 432 -0.93 -20.39 -8.92
C VAL A 432 -1.28 -21.46 -7.90
N GLY A 433 -2.28 -21.17 -7.06
CA GLY A 433 -2.88 -22.12 -6.12
C GLY A 433 -3.94 -22.97 -6.81
N LEU A 434 -3.98 -24.27 -6.50
CA LEU A 434 -5.05 -25.16 -6.94
C LEU A 434 -5.99 -25.41 -5.76
N ASP A 435 -7.23 -24.94 -5.88
CA ASP A 435 -8.24 -25.06 -4.84
C ASP A 435 -8.79 -26.48 -4.71
N SER A 436 -9.11 -26.90 -3.50
CA SER A 436 -9.67 -28.24 -3.22
C SER A 436 -11.02 -28.50 -3.92
N SER A 437 -11.75 -27.46 -4.32
CA SER A 437 -12.98 -27.58 -5.12
C SER A 437 -12.77 -28.25 -6.48
N LEU A 438 -11.52 -28.34 -6.96
CA LEU A 438 -11.18 -29.08 -8.19
C LEU A 438 -11.36 -30.59 -8.06
N GLY A 439 -11.36 -31.14 -6.84
CA GLY A 439 -11.59 -32.55 -6.58
C GLY A 439 -10.65 -33.46 -7.39
N GLU A 440 -11.22 -34.46 -8.06
CA GLU A 440 -10.48 -35.45 -8.86
C GLU A 440 -9.73 -34.84 -10.05
N THR A 441 -10.07 -33.63 -10.50
CA THR A 441 -9.39 -32.96 -11.62
C THR A 441 -8.09 -32.26 -11.22
N LEU A 442 -7.85 -32.05 -9.93
CA LEU A 442 -6.68 -31.32 -9.41
C LEU A 442 -5.34 -31.91 -9.89
N PRO A 443 -5.06 -33.24 -9.81
CA PRO A 443 -3.78 -33.79 -10.27
C PRO A 443 -3.54 -33.58 -11.77
N THR A 444 -4.59 -33.67 -12.58
CA THR A 444 -4.51 -33.46 -14.03
C THR A 444 -4.13 -32.01 -14.35
N ILE A 445 -4.77 -31.04 -13.68
CA ILE A 445 -4.47 -29.62 -13.85
C ILE A 445 -3.05 -29.32 -13.39
N GLN A 446 -2.65 -29.86 -12.22
CA GLN A 446 -1.31 -29.69 -11.68
C GLN A 446 -0.25 -30.20 -12.67
N THR A 447 -0.39 -31.40 -13.18
CA THR A 447 0.56 -32.00 -14.14
C THR A 447 0.63 -31.16 -15.42
N SER A 448 -0.51 -30.76 -15.95
CA SER A 448 -0.58 -29.99 -17.20
C SER A 448 0.06 -28.59 -17.09
N LEU A 449 -0.02 -27.95 -15.92
CA LEU A 449 0.53 -26.60 -15.70
C LEU A 449 1.98 -26.61 -15.20
N SER A 450 2.40 -27.64 -14.45
CA SER A 450 3.75 -27.72 -13.87
C SER A 450 4.87 -27.83 -14.92
N ASN A 451 4.55 -28.19 -16.16
CA ASN A 451 5.50 -28.21 -17.26
C ASN A 451 5.90 -26.79 -17.76
N ALA A 452 5.18 -25.76 -17.32
CA ALA A 452 5.48 -24.38 -17.69
C ALA A 452 6.49 -23.77 -16.71
N SER A 453 7.71 -23.48 -17.17
CA SER A 453 8.80 -22.94 -16.33
C SER A 453 8.50 -21.59 -15.68
N TRP A 454 7.58 -20.81 -16.25
CA TRP A 454 7.11 -19.51 -15.80
C TRP A 454 5.95 -19.58 -14.78
N LEU A 455 5.47 -20.78 -14.43
CA LEU A 455 4.49 -20.99 -13.36
C LEU A 455 5.12 -21.64 -12.15
N ALA A 456 4.62 -21.27 -10.98
CA ALA A 456 4.80 -21.99 -9.73
C ALA A 456 3.42 -22.47 -9.28
N VAL A 457 3.11 -23.77 -9.55
CA VAL A 457 1.79 -24.34 -9.30
C VAL A 457 1.84 -25.20 -8.06
N THR A 458 0.98 -24.91 -7.07
CA THR A 458 0.91 -25.66 -5.81
C THR A 458 -0.54 -25.92 -5.41
N PRO A 459 -0.87 -27.09 -4.86
CA PRO A 459 -2.12 -27.25 -4.13
C PRO A 459 -2.21 -26.18 -3.04
N MET A 460 -3.38 -25.57 -2.88
CA MET A 460 -3.55 -24.53 -1.87
C MET A 460 -3.31 -25.07 -0.46
N ASN A 461 -2.36 -24.46 0.22
CA ASN A 461 -2.23 -24.50 1.66
C ASN A 461 -2.22 -23.06 2.19
N GLN A 462 -2.54 -22.88 3.46
CA GLN A 462 -2.70 -21.56 4.09
C GLN A 462 -1.36 -20.83 4.32
N GLU A 463 -0.23 -21.48 4.08
CA GLU A 463 1.10 -20.98 4.45
C GLU A 463 1.84 -20.30 3.28
N GLN A 464 1.47 -20.63 2.04
CA GLN A 464 2.18 -20.12 0.86
C GLN A 464 1.31 -19.08 0.11
N PRO A 465 1.80 -17.84 -0.05
CA PRO A 465 1.10 -16.85 -0.83
C PRO A 465 1.02 -17.26 -2.30
N VAL A 466 -0.16 -17.09 -2.89
CA VAL A 466 -0.42 -17.29 -4.31
C VAL A 466 -0.90 -16.00 -4.95
N ASP A 467 -0.58 -15.79 -6.23
CA ASP A 467 -1.04 -14.63 -6.98
C ASP A 467 -2.48 -14.84 -7.46
N TYR A 468 -2.78 -16.06 -7.91
CA TYR A 468 -4.09 -16.46 -8.42
C TYR A 468 -4.43 -17.89 -8.00
N ILE A 469 -5.72 -18.22 -8.06
CA ILE A 469 -6.24 -19.53 -7.70
C ILE A 469 -7.02 -20.10 -8.89
N ILE A 470 -6.76 -21.36 -9.25
CA ILE A 470 -7.63 -22.14 -10.13
C ILE A 470 -8.53 -22.99 -9.24
N GLY A 471 -9.83 -22.90 -9.46
CA GLY A 471 -10.84 -23.60 -8.67
C GLY A 471 -12.17 -23.71 -9.40
N ARG A 472 -13.18 -24.29 -8.73
CA ARG A 472 -14.55 -24.35 -9.24
C ARG A 472 -15.41 -23.33 -8.53
N MET A 473 -16.41 -22.81 -9.24
CA MET A 473 -17.42 -21.95 -8.65
C MET A 473 -18.35 -22.75 -7.72
N THR A 474 -18.13 -22.65 -6.42
CA THR A 474 -18.94 -23.34 -5.40
C THR A 474 -20.24 -22.60 -5.09
N THR A 475 -21.24 -23.32 -4.57
CA THR A 475 -22.50 -22.73 -4.11
C THR A 475 -22.27 -21.67 -3.02
N GLU A 476 -21.28 -21.88 -2.14
CA GLU A 476 -20.91 -20.92 -1.10
C GLU A 476 -20.37 -19.64 -1.70
N ASN A 477 -19.43 -19.72 -2.65
CA ASN A 477 -18.90 -18.56 -3.36
C ASN A 477 -19.97 -17.85 -4.17
N THR A 478 -20.88 -18.58 -4.81
CA THR A 478 -22.02 -17.98 -5.53
C THR A 478 -22.86 -17.14 -4.58
N LYS A 479 -23.28 -17.67 -3.44
CA LYS A 479 -24.09 -16.94 -2.44
C LYS A 479 -23.35 -15.69 -1.93
N ARG A 480 -22.06 -15.80 -1.68
CA ARG A 480 -21.21 -14.69 -1.21
C ARG A 480 -21.11 -13.53 -2.22
N LEU A 481 -21.01 -13.87 -3.50
CA LEU A 481 -20.73 -12.93 -4.59
C LEU A 481 -21.98 -12.42 -5.28
N GLN A 482 -23.12 -13.08 -5.14
CA GLN A 482 -24.36 -12.79 -5.87
C GLN A 482 -24.86 -11.36 -5.69
N ALA A 483 -24.61 -10.76 -4.52
CA ALA A 483 -24.96 -9.36 -4.26
C ALA A 483 -23.91 -8.35 -4.76
N LYS A 484 -22.73 -8.81 -5.19
CA LYS A 484 -21.55 -7.97 -5.44
C LYS A 484 -21.05 -7.98 -6.89
N SER A 485 -21.46 -8.95 -7.70
CA SER A 485 -20.97 -9.09 -9.08
C SER A 485 -22.11 -9.35 -10.06
N PRO A 486 -22.19 -8.60 -11.17
CA PRO A 486 -23.23 -8.78 -12.19
C PRO A 486 -23.03 -10.04 -13.04
N ALA A 487 -21.83 -10.57 -13.13
CA ALA A 487 -21.49 -11.76 -13.91
C ALA A 487 -20.68 -12.74 -13.05
N LEU A 488 -21.30 -13.83 -12.63
CA LEU A 488 -20.65 -14.92 -11.91
C LEU A 488 -20.42 -16.11 -12.84
N PRO A 489 -19.33 -16.88 -12.62
CA PRO A 489 -19.18 -18.17 -13.27
C PRO A 489 -20.40 -19.06 -13.00
N PRO A 490 -20.82 -19.87 -13.96
CA PRO A 490 -21.79 -20.94 -13.72
C PRO A 490 -21.37 -21.83 -12.56
N ALA A 491 -22.32 -22.42 -11.87
CA ALA A 491 -22.02 -23.39 -10.84
C ALA A 491 -21.08 -24.49 -11.40
N ASP A 492 -20.08 -24.85 -10.63
CA ASP A 492 -19.09 -25.90 -10.94
C ASP A 492 -18.15 -25.62 -12.11
N ALA A 493 -18.21 -24.42 -12.71
CA ALA A 493 -17.27 -24.03 -13.77
C ALA A 493 -15.85 -23.89 -13.24
N ILE A 494 -14.86 -24.44 -13.97
CA ILE A 494 -13.42 -24.21 -13.70
C ILE A 494 -13.10 -22.77 -14.11
N SER A 495 -12.61 -22.01 -13.17
CA SER A 495 -12.37 -20.56 -13.28
C SER A 495 -11.03 -20.17 -12.66
N LEU A 496 -10.54 -19.01 -13.05
CA LEU A 496 -9.45 -18.34 -12.39
C LEU A 496 -10.00 -17.34 -11.38
N PHE A 497 -9.40 -17.30 -10.19
CA PHE A 497 -9.78 -16.43 -9.10
C PHE A 497 -8.57 -15.66 -8.58
N THR A 498 -8.82 -14.51 -8.01
CA THR A 498 -7.86 -13.81 -7.16
C THR A 498 -7.62 -14.58 -5.86
N ALA A 499 -6.66 -14.16 -5.05
CA ALA A 499 -6.31 -14.82 -3.79
C ALA A 499 -7.47 -14.87 -2.77
N ASP A 500 -8.46 -13.96 -2.88
CA ASP A 500 -9.67 -13.90 -2.04
C ASP A 500 -10.89 -14.64 -2.66
N LEU A 501 -10.65 -15.48 -3.66
CA LEU A 501 -11.67 -16.23 -4.41
C LEU A 501 -12.70 -15.34 -5.15
N THR A 502 -12.26 -14.19 -5.67
CA THR A 502 -13.03 -13.42 -6.63
C THR A 502 -12.78 -13.95 -8.04
N PRO A 503 -13.82 -14.25 -8.83
CA PRO A 503 -13.62 -14.71 -10.20
C PRO A 503 -12.95 -13.62 -11.06
N ILE A 504 -11.94 -14.01 -11.83
CA ILE A 504 -11.39 -13.16 -12.87
C ILE A 504 -12.39 -13.14 -14.04
N PRO A 505 -12.81 -11.96 -14.52
CA PRO A 505 -13.72 -11.86 -15.68
C PRO A 505 -13.22 -12.64 -16.88
N ASP A 506 -14.14 -13.19 -17.64
CA ASP A 506 -13.87 -13.95 -18.87
C ASP A 506 -12.92 -15.14 -18.72
N SER A 507 -12.68 -15.60 -17.46
CA SER A 507 -11.84 -16.78 -17.19
C SER A 507 -12.64 -18.09 -17.11
N PHE A 508 -13.93 -18.09 -17.48
CA PHE A 508 -14.82 -19.23 -17.38
C PHE A 508 -15.72 -19.38 -18.60
N VAL A 509 -16.25 -20.57 -18.78
CA VAL A 509 -17.28 -20.90 -19.79
C VAL A 509 -18.42 -21.66 -19.10
N ALA A 510 -19.53 -21.86 -19.79
CA ALA A 510 -20.65 -22.67 -19.29
C ALA A 510 -20.19 -24.09 -18.90
N GLY A 511 -20.85 -24.69 -17.89
CA GLY A 511 -20.43 -25.92 -17.22
C GLY A 511 -20.16 -27.12 -18.13
N ASN A 512 -19.50 -28.17 -17.58
CA ASN A 512 -19.05 -29.41 -18.21
C ASN A 512 -17.93 -29.28 -19.25
N GLU A 513 -17.10 -28.24 -19.15
CA GLU A 513 -15.89 -28.16 -19.97
C GLU A 513 -14.89 -29.27 -19.57
N PRO A 514 -14.30 -30.00 -20.55
CA PRO A 514 -13.24 -30.96 -20.27
C PRO A 514 -12.05 -30.28 -19.59
N THR A 515 -11.43 -30.92 -18.60
CA THR A 515 -10.34 -30.36 -17.79
C THR A 515 -9.18 -29.82 -18.63
N GLN A 516 -8.77 -30.56 -19.68
CA GLN A 516 -7.67 -30.13 -20.56
C GLN A 516 -8.07 -28.87 -21.35
N THR A 517 -9.31 -28.79 -21.82
CA THR A 517 -9.82 -27.60 -22.52
C THR A 517 -9.82 -26.38 -21.61
N ALA A 518 -10.22 -26.54 -20.33
CA ALA A 518 -10.14 -25.48 -19.33
C ALA A 518 -8.68 -24.99 -19.13
N VAL A 519 -7.73 -25.91 -19.01
CA VAL A 519 -6.30 -25.57 -18.86
C VAL A 519 -5.80 -24.80 -20.08
N ASP A 520 -6.12 -25.28 -21.28
CA ASP A 520 -5.66 -24.67 -22.54
C ASP A 520 -6.26 -23.24 -22.72
N ARG A 521 -7.49 -23.03 -22.27
CA ARG A 521 -8.17 -21.72 -22.24
C ARG A 521 -7.55 -20.77 -21.21
N LEU A 522 -7.17 -21.28 -20.02
CA LEU A 522 -6.61 -20.47 -18.94
C LEU A 522 -5.15 -20.09 -19.17
N ARG A 523 -4.38 -20.90 -19.89
CA ARG A 523 -2.95 -20.70 -20.11
C ARG A 523 -2.58 -19.34 -20.72
N PRO A 524 -3.22 -18.85 -21.80
CA PRO A 524 -2.94 -17.52 -22.36
C PRO A 524 -3.22 -16.41 -21.35
N ARG A 525 -4.28 -16.56 -20.56
CA ARG A 525 -4.65 -15.56 -19.53
C ARG A 525 -3.64 -15.51 -18.39
N LEU A 526 -3.16 -16.67 -17.93
CA LEU A 526 -2.08 -16.72 -16.94
C LEU A 526 -0.81 -16.03 -17.44
N LYS A 527 -0.48 -16.16 -18.73
CA LYS A 527 0.66 -15.45 -19.34
C LYS A 527 0.47 -13.94 -19.35
N SER A 528 -0.72 -13.45 -19.69
CA SER A 528 -1.03 -12.03 -19.69
C SER A 528 -0.95 -11.44 -18.27
N LEU A 529 -1.43 -12.19 -17.28
CA LEU A 529 -1.32 -11.80 -15.85
C LEU A 529 0.13 -11.75 -15.39
N LEU A 530 0.96 -12.73 -15.78
CA LEU A 530 2.40 -12.69 -15.51
C LEU A 530 3.07 -11.47 -16.15
N ALA A 531 2.76 -11.16 -17.41
CA ALA A 531 3.31 -9.99 -18.10
C ALA A 531 2.96 -8.69 -17.37
N GLY A 532 1.72 -8.57 -16.89
CA GLY A 532 1.30 -7.44 -16.03
C GLY A 532 2.06 -7.36 -14.72
N GLN A 533 2.30 -8.50 -14.06
CA GLN A 533 3.08 -8.58 -12.83
C GLN A 533 4.54 -8.15 -13.06
N VAL A 534 5.17 -8.70 -14.07
CA VAL A 534 6.54 -8.36 -14.47
C VAL A 534 6.66 -6.87 -14.79
N LEU A 535 5.73 -6.33 -15.56
CA LEU A 535 5.71 -4.92 -15.92
C LEU A 535 5.65 -4.03 -14.66
N ARG A 536 4.76 -4.33 -13.71
CA ARG A 536 4.66 -3.58 -12.45
C ARG A 536 5.91 -3.71 -11.58
N ALA A 537 6.54 -4.90 -11.54
CA ALA A 537 7.78 -5.12 -10.82
C ALA A 537 8.94 -4.27 -11.40
N ILE A 538 9.00 -4.16 -12.72
CA ILE A 538 10.01 -3.35 -13.43
C ILE A 538 9.79 -1.86 -13.23
N LEU A 539 8.56 -1.41 -13.38
CA LEU A 539 8.24 0.01 -13.43
C LEU A 539 8.34 0.67 -12.06
N GLY A 540 7.91 -0.03 -11.00
CA GLY A 540 7.76 0.58 -9.67
C GLY A 540 6.88 1.83 -9.71
N ASP A 541 6.68 2.46 -8.56
CA ASP A 541 5.82 3.65 -8.45
C ASP A 541 6.62 4.93 -8.13
N THR A 542 7.94 4.81 -8.00
CA THR A 542 8.84 5.91 -7.67
C THR A 542 9.82 6.15 -8.80
N SER A 543 10.06 7.42 -9.09
CA SER A 543 11.06 7.82 -10.08
C SER A 543 11.60 9.21 -9.74
N PRO A 544 12.89 9.45 -9.93
CA PRO A 544 13.46 10.79 -9.81
C PRO A 544 13.07 11.72 -10.97
N LEU A 545 12.49 11.22 -12.05
CA LEU A 545 11.98 12.04 -13.16
C LEU A 545 10.78 12.86 -12.74
N LYS A 546 10.73 14.14 -13.11
CA LYS A 546 9.65 15.07 -12.78
C LYS A 546 8.61 15.08 -13.89
N VAL A 547 7.63 14.21 -13.79
CA VAL A 547 6.55 14.09 -14.76
C VAL A 547 5.19 14.09 -14.08
N SER A 548 4.17 14.53 -14.81
CA SER A 548 2.78 14.44 -14.37
C SER A 548 1.86 14.11 -15.54
N ALA A 549 0.70 13.55 -15.23
CA ALA A 549 -0.34 13.24 -16.19
C ALA A 549 -1.71 13.63 -15.63
N ASP A 550 -2.55 14.20 -16.49
CA ASP A 550 -3.97 14.42 -16.26
C ASP A 550 -4.78 13.55 -17.22
N ILE A 551 -5.78 12.87 -16.71
CA ILE A 551 -6.69 12.01 -17.45
C ILE A 551 -8.06 12.68 -17.39
N PHE A 552 -8.69 12.88 -18.52
CA PHE A 552 -9.95 13.62 -18.62
C PHE A 552 -10.90 13.00 -19.64
N PRO A 553 -12.21 13.03 -19.41
CA PRO A 553 -13.18 12.69 -20.45
C PRO A 553 -13.13 13.75 -21.55
N VAL A 554 -13.19 13.31 -22.79
CA VAL A 554 -13.26 14.22 -23.94
C VAL A 554 -14.71 14.70 -24.10
N ASP A 555 -15.08 15.63 -23.26
CA ASP A 555 -16.38 16.31 -23.25
C ASP A 555 -16.19 17.85 -23.20
N ALA A 556 -17.30 18.58 -23.14
CA ALA A 556 -17.25 20.05 -23.09
C ALA A 556 -16.51 20.60 -21.85
N SER A 557 -16.33 19.81 -20.78
CA SER A 557 -15.69 20.25 -19.54
C SER A 557 -14.18 20.06 -19.53
N ASN A 558 -13.67 18.98 -20.18
CA ASN A 558 -12.26 18.54 -20.15
C ASN A 558 -11.65 18.54 -18.72
N LYS A 559 -12.51 18.34 -17.69
CA LYS A 559 -12.05 18.32 -16.30
C LYS A 559 -11.35 17.00 -16.02
N PRO A 560 -10.16 17.02 -15.38
CA PRO A 560 -9.48 15.79 -15.03
C PRO A 560 -10.35 14.91 -14.13
N ILE A 561 -10.46 13.64 -14.47
CA ILE A 561 -11.06 12.56 -13.67
C ILE A 561 -10.01 11.72 -12.95
N GLY A 562 -8.75 11.91 -13.31
CA GLY A 562 -7.59 11.34 -12.66
C GLY A 562 -6.36 12.20 -12.92
N SER A 563 -5.46 12.27 -11.97
CA SER A 563 -4.17 12.94 -12.12
C SER A 563 -3.10 12.12 -11.40
N GLY A 564 -1.94 12.00 -12.03
CA GLY A 564 -0.78 11.36 -11.46
C GLY A 564 0.45 12.25 -11.61
N ARG A 565 1.38 12.14 -10.68
CA ARG A 565 2.70 12.75 -10.80
C ARG A 565 3.72 11.88 -10.09
N THR A 566 4.95 11.89 -10.59
CA THR A 566 6.05 11.26 -9.88
C THR A 566 6.33 12.00 -8.57
N LEU A 567 6.51 11.24 -7.51
CA LEU A 567 6.88 11.77 -6.20
C LEU A 567 8.41 11.97 -6.20
N THR A 568 8.84 13.20 -6.51
CA THR A 568 10.26 13.52 -6.48
C THR A 568 10.58 14.35 -5.26
N SER A 569 11.55 13.91 -4.48
CA SER A 569 12.03 14.63 -3.30
C SER A 569 13.14 15.65 -3.60
N ARG A 570 13.31 16.08 -4.85
CA ARG A 570 14.31 17.11 -5.20
C ARG A 570 13.74 18.50 -5.02
N GLY A 571 13.96 19.08 -3.84
CA GLY A 571 13.79 20.50 -3.58
C GLY A 571 12.83 20.83 -2.44
N LEU A 572 13.36 21.54 -1.46
CA LEU A 572 12.69 22.12 -0.28
C LEU A 572 11.65 23.23 -0.58
N GLN A 573 11.22 23.40 -1.83
CA GLN A 573 10.14 24.32 -2.17
C GLN A 573 8.88 23.51 -2.49
N ALA A 574 8.11 23.23 -1.45
CA ALA A 574 6.69 22.98 -1.63
C ALA A 574 6.05 24.21 -2.24
N ALA A 575 6.02 24.29 -3.58
CA ALA A 575 4.97 25.06 -4.22
C ALA A 575 3.67 24.48 -3.68
N THR A 576 2.83 25.32 -3.09
CA THR A 576 1.49 24.97 -2.62
C THR A 576 0.68 24.57 -3.85
N ILE A 577 0.84 23.34 -4.30
CA ILE A 577 -0.03 22.77 -5.31
C ILE A 577 -1.28 22.37 -4.55
N LYS A 578 -2.33 23.16 -4.72
CA LYS A 578 -3.69 22.72 -4.42
C LYS A 578 -4.00 21.52 -5.32
N THR A 579 -3.58 20.34 -4.89
CA THR A 579 -4.11 19.10 -5.43
C THR A 579 -5.53 19.02 -4.90
N GLN A 580 -6.48 19.42 -5.73
CA GLN A 580 -7.86 19.03 -5.54
C GLN A 580 -7.83 17.50 -5.61
N ALA A 581 -8.13 16.81 -4.51
CA ALA A 581 -8.28 15.36 -4.48
C ALA A 581 -9.41 15.03 -5.46
N LEU A 582 -9.04 14.56 -6.65
CA LEU A 582 -10.00 14.09 -7.63
C LEU A 582 -10.44 12.72 -7.14
N LYS A 583 -11.65 12.65 -6.57
CA LYS A 583 -12.36 11.39 -6.46
C LYS A 583 -12.42 10.83 -7.87
N THR A 584 -11.79 9.68 -8.10
CA THR A 584 -11.95 8.96 -9.36
C THR A 584 -13.43 8.66 -9.50
N GLN A 585 -14.08 9.34 -10.42
CA GLN A 585 -15.47 9.03 -10.75
C GLN A 585 -15.48 7.75 -11.59
N PRO A 586 -16.45 6.87 -11.40
CA PRO A 586 -16.63 5.75 -12.30
C PRO A 586 -16.72 6.24 -13.75
N ILE A 587 -16.05 5.57 -14.66
CA ILE A 587 -16.10 5.87 -16.09
C ILE A 587 -17.13 4.95 -16.73
N LYS A 588 -18.03 5.50 -17.53
CA LYS A 588 -18.99 4.70 -18.28
C LYS A 588 -18.33 4.07 -19.51
N LEU A 589 -18.79 2.88 -19.88
CA LEU A 589 -18.48 2.31 -21.18
C LEU A 589 -18.85 3.29 -22.32
N GLY A 590 -18.04 3.33 -23.36
CA GLY A 590 -18.20 4.26 -24.48
C GLY A 590 -17.64 5.66 -24.21
N THR A 591 -17.10 5.93 -23.02
CA THR A 591 -16.49 7.23 -22.73
C THR A 591 -15.14 7.36 -23.45
N ASN A 592 -14.97 8.45 -24.21
CA ASN A 592 -13.67 8.83 -24.77
C ASN A 592 -12.82 9.53 -23.72
N VAL A 593 -11.61 9.04 -23.49
CA VAL A 593 -10.67 9.52 -22.47
C VAL A 593 -9.42 10.06 -23.14
N GLY A 594 -9.03 11.28 -22.78
CA GLY A 594 -7.80 11.93 -23.20
C GLY A 594 -6.75 11.92 -22.09
N VAL A 595 -5.47 11.96 -22.46
CA VAL A 595 -4.33 12.02 -21.54
C VAL A 595 -3.47 13.22 -21.90
N ARG A 596 -3.24 14.09 -20.92
CA ARG A 596 -2.33 15.23 -21.02
C ARG A 596 -1.15 14.98 -20.07
N LEU A 597 0.05 15.13 -20.59
CA LEU A 597 1.31 14.85 -19.90
C LEU A 597 2.11 16.14 -19.77
N LYS A 598 2.91 16.21 -18.70
CA LYS A 598 3.89 17.29 -18.53
C LYS A 598 5.26 16.71 -18.24
N ASN A 599 6.22 17.02 -19.07
CA ASN A 599 7.62 16.78 -18.84
C ASN A 599 8.23 17.99 -18.13
N SER A 600 8.52 17.91 -16.84
CA SER A 600 9.18 18.98 -16.07
C SER A 600 10.70 18.79 -15.95
N GLU A 601 11.26 17.84 -16.72
CA GLU A 601 12.69 17.62 -16.82
C GLU A 601 13.37 18.62 -17.78
N ARG A 602 14.69 18.71 -17.69
CA ARG A 602 15.53 19.50 -18.60
C ARG A 602 15.92 18.74 -19.87
N THR A 603 15.49 17.49 -19.99
CA THR A 603 15.74 16.60 -21.12
C THR A 603 14.44 16.13 -21.74
N ASN A 604 14.48 15.76 -22.99
CA ASN A 604 13.35 15.16 -23.67
C ASN A 604 13.03 13.79 -23.08
N LEU A 605 11.78 13.39 -23.10
CA LEU A 605 11.30 12.07 -22.67
C LEU A 605 10.41 11.47 -23.77
N TYR A 606 10.40 10.14 -23.85
CA TYR A 606 9.48 9.39 -24.70
C TYR A 606 8.32 8.86 -23.88
N VAL A 607 7.11 8.91 -24.42
CA VAL A 607 5.90 8.46 -23.73
C VAL A 607 5.33 7.19 -24.35
N ALA A 608 4.85 6.29 -23.49
CA ALA A 608 3.99 5.18 -23.88
C ALA A 608 2.80 5.11 -22.93
N ALA A 609 1.64 4.68 -23.42
CA ALA A 609 0.45 4.48 -22.64
C ALA A 609 -0.12 3.08 -22.88
N LEU A 610 -0.44 2.38 -21.80
CA LEU A 610 -0.99 1.03 -21.81
C LEU A 610 -2.22 0.97 -20.90
N VAL A 611 -3.13 0.07 -21.23
CA VAL A 611 -4.26 -0.30 -20.39
C VAL A 611 -4.13 -1.74 -19.96
N ILE A 612 -4.35 -2.00 -18.68
CA ILE A 612 -4.41 -3.34 -18.11
C ILE A 612 -5.79 -3.51 -17.47
N ALA A 613 -6.59 -4.41 -17.99
CA ALA A 613 -7.87 -4.77 -17.39
C ALA A 613 -7.65 -5.78 -16.24
N ASP A 614 -8.62 -5.89 -15.37
CA ASP A 614 -8.60 -6.89 -14.29
C ASP A 614 -8.75 -8.34 -14.79
N SER A 615 -9.23 -8.53 -16.02
CA SER A 615 -9.16 -9.81 -16.73
C SER A 615 -7.72 -10.25 -17.03
N GLY A 616 -6.74 -9.35 -16.86
CA GLY A 616 -5.36 -9.53 -17.33
C GLY A 616 -5.14 -9.09 -18.77
N ASP A 617 -6.19 -8.67 -19.49
CA ASP A 617 -6.02 -8.17 -20.86
C ASP A 617 -5.22 -6.86 -20.85
N MET A 618 -4.26 -6.77 -21.77
CA MET A 618 -3.36 -5.63 -21.88
C MET A 618 -3.39 -5.07 -23.31
N ASN A 619 -3.54 -3.76 -23.42
CA ASN A 619 -3.50 -3.06 -24.70
C ASN A 619 -2.56 -1.87 -24.67
N VAL A 620 -1.72 -1.74 -25.70
CA VAL A 620 -0.90 -0.55 -25.92
C VAL A 620 -1.75 0.50 -26.63
N LEU A 621 -1.99 1.62 -25.95
CA LEU A 621 -2.82 2.72 -26.45
C LEU A 621 -2.01 3.73 -27.24
N PHE A 622 -0.74 3.93 -26.88
CA PHE A 622 0.15 4.89 -27.52
C PHE A 622 1.61 4.44 -27.39
N PRO A 623 2.48 4.58 -28.41
CA PRO A 623 2.16 4.99 -29.78
C PRO A 623 1.26 3.98 -30.51
N PHE A 624 0.45 4.48 -31.45
CA PHE A 624 -0.57 3.67 -32.14
C PHE A 624 0.01 2.67 -33.13
N GLY A 625 1.12 3.02 -33.75
CA GLY A 625 1.84 2.19 -34.71
C GLY A 625 3.28 1.96 -34.29
N TYR A 626 3.74 0.71 -34.37
CA TYR A 626 5.14 0.38 -34.03
C TYR A 626 6.13 0.83 -35.10
N GLU A 627 5.62 1.22 -36.27
CA GLU A 627 6.38 1.79 -37.39
C GLU A 627 6.46 3.31 -37.33
N GLU A 628 5.72 3.95 -36.40
CA GLU A 628 5.79 5.40 -36.20
C GLU A 628 7.20 5.80 -35.77
N PRO A 629 7.71 6.95 -36.25
CA PRO A 629 9.01 7.45 -35.82
C PRO A 629 9.00 7.79 -34.33
N ASP A 630 10.14 7.62 -33.63
CA ASP A 630 10.28 7.93 -32.20
C ASP A 630 9.85 9.36 -31.86
N ALA A 631 9.95 10.27 -32.82
CA ALA A 631 9.50 11.65 -32.67
C ALA A 631 8.00 11.79 -32.35
N ALA A 632 7.17 10.80 -32.73
CA ALA A 632 5.73 10.82 -32.43
C ALA A 632 5.44 10.70 -30.92
N SER A 633 6.30 10.00 -30.18
CA SER A 633 6.20 9.81 -28.73
C SER A 633 7.09 10.75 -27.91
N LEU A 634 7.81 11.68 -28.57
CA LEU A 634 8.77 12.59 -27.91
C LEU A 634 8.05 13.74 -27.22
N VAL A 635 8.28 13.90 -25.93
CA VAL A 635 7.83 15.03 -25.12
C VAL A 635 9.03 15.91 -24.79
N ALA A 636 9.11 17.08 -25.42
CA ALA A 636 10.25 17.99 -25.25
C ALA A 636 10.41 18.46 -23.79
N ALA A 637 11.64 18.83 -23.43
CA ALA A 637 11.99 19.35 -22.12
C ALA A 637 11.11 20.55 -21.70
N GLY A 638 10.52 20.49 -20.52
CA GLY A 638 9.66 21.54 -19.96
C GLY A 638 8.33 21.74 -20.68
N LYS A 639 7.90 20.83 -21.55
CA LYS A 639 6.67 20.96 -22.35
C LYS A 639 5.56 20.04 -21.89
N ASP A 640 4.34 20.45 -22.19
CA ASP A 640 3.15 19.63 -22.09
C ASP A 640 2.95 18.86 -23.41
N PHE A 641 2.36 17.68 -23.33
CA PHE A 641 2.03 16.83 -24.45
C PHE A 641 0.65 16.20 -24.22
N THR A 642 -0.22 16.26 -25.20
CA THR A 642 -1.50 15.54 -25.16
C THR A 642 -1.43 14.40 -26.17
N ILE A 643 -1.76 13.18 -25.74
CA ILE A 643 -1.84 12.03 -26.64
C ILE A 643 -2.85 12.39 -27.75
N PRO A 644 -2.45 12.32 -29.04
CA PRO A 644 -3.20 12.91 -30.15
C PRO A 644 -4.61 12.36 -30.35
N VAL A 645 -4.81 11.07 -30.01
CA VAL A 645 -6.11 10.40 -30.18
C VAL A 645 -6.59 9.95 -28.82
N PRO A 646 -7.81 10.36 -28.41
CA PRO A 646 -8.44 9.81 -27.22
C PRO A 646 -8.75 8.33 -27.41
N PHE A 647 -8.81 7.58 -26.32
CA PHE A 647 -9.19 6.18 -26.35
C PHE A 647 -10.58 5.98 -25.75
N GLU A 648 -11.36 5.13 -26.38
CA GLU A 648 -12.68 4.73 -25.91
C GLU A 648 -12.57 3.65 -24.86
N VAL A 649 -13.29 3.80 -23.74
CA VAL A 649 -13.37 2.78 -22.68
C VAL A 649 -14.37 1.71 -23.11
N TYR A 650 -13.89 0.51 -23.44
CA TYR A 650 -14.72 -0.60 -23.87
C TYR A 650 -14.38 -1.88 -23.10
N GLY A 651 -15.21 -2.92 -23.24
CA GLY A 651 -15.03 -4.23 -22.61
C GLY A 651 -16.05 -4.51 -21.51
N THR A 652 -15.70 -5.36 -20.57
CA THR A 652 -16.53 -5.72 -19.41
C THR A 652 -16.42 -4.67 -18.31
N PRO A 653 -17.54 -4.30 -17.65
CA PRO A 653 -17.48 -3.45 -16.46
C PRO A 653 -16.54 -4.03 -15.41
N GLY A 654 -15.73 -3.17 -14.80
CA GLY A 654 -14.74 -3.64 -13.89
C GLY A 654 -13.68 -2.60 -13.54
N THR A 655 -12.47 -3.03 -13.16
CA THR A 655 -11.34 -2.13 -12.90
C THR A 655 -10.42 -2.09 -14.12
N LEU A 656 -9.99 -0.90 -14.48
CA LEU A 656 -9.09 -0.64 -15.58
C LEU A 656 -7.92 0.21 -15.07
N GLU A 657 -6.71 -0.27 -15.24
CA GLU A 657 -5.50 0.46 -14.93
C GLU A 657 -4.93 1.09 -16.21
N LEU A 658 -4.84 2.41 -16.26
CA LEU A 658 -4.10 3.13 -17.28
C LEU A 658 -2.68 3.38 -16.77
N LEU A 659 -1.71 2.79 -17.44
CA LEU A 659 -0.30 2.91 -17.13
C LEU A 659 0.38 3.81 -18.16
N ILE A 660 0.98 4.88 -17.69
CA ILE A 660 1.69 5.86 -18.51
C ILE A 660 3.17 5.77 -18.19
N LEU A 661 3.97 5.49 -19.20
CA LEU A 661 5.41 5.38 -19.10
C LEU A 661 6.06 6.59 -19.73
N MET A 662 7.06 7.16 -19.05
CA MET A 662 7.91 8.20 -19.62
C MET A 662 9.37 7.81 -19.39
N SER A 663 10.13 7.70 -20.48
CA SER A 663 11.51 7.22 -20.46
C SER A 663 12.46 8.17 -21.20
N ARG A 664 13.76 8.08 -20.87
CA ARG A 664 14.79 8.85 -21.59
C ARG A 664 15.11 8.26 -22.97
N GLU A 665 14.80 6.98 -23.16
CA GLU A 665 15.02 6.25 -24.39
C GLU A 665 13.69 5.71 -24.93
N PRO A 666 13.53 5.51 -26.26
CA PRO A 666 12.32 4.93 -26.83
C PRO A 666 12.10 3.49 -26.37
N LEU A 667 10.86 3.12 -26.01
CA LEU A 667 10.50 1.79 -25.51
C LEU A 667 9.98 0.85 -26.62
N ARG A 668 10.61 0.86 -27.80
CA ARG A 668 10.09 0.13 -28.99
C ARG A 668 10.03 -1.37 -28.82
N GLN A 669 11.14 -1.99 -28.42
CA GLN A 669 11.23 -3.45 -28.32
C GLN A 669 10.32 -3.96 -27.21
N ALA A 670 10.27 -3.25 -26.09
CA ALA A 670 9.37 -3.55 -24.99
C ALA A 670 7.90 -3.51 -25.39
N LEU A 671 7.48 -2.46 -26.09
CA LEU A 671 6.10 -2.32 -26.55
C LEU A 671 5.73 -3.37 -27.60
N LEU A 672 6.65 -3.73 -28.47
CA LEU A 672 6.45 -4.80 -29.46
C LEU A 672 6.28 -6.17 -28.79
N ALA A 673 7.12 -6.47 -27.79
CA ALA A 673 7.03 -7.69 -27.00
C ALA A 673 5.71 -7.75 -26.21
N LEU A 674 5.31 -6.66 -25.56
CA LEU A 674 4.02 -6.55 -24.86
C LEU A 674 2.82 -6.72 -25.81
N LYS A 675 2.86 -6.14 -27.01
CA LYS A 675 1.82 -6.34 -28.03
C LYS A 675 1.72 -7.81 -28.44
N THR A 676 2.84 -8.48 -28.63
CA THR A 676 2.87 -9.88 -29.04
C THR A 676 2.17 -10.76 -27.99
N ILE A 677 2.36 -10.47 -26.71
CA ILE A 677 1.67 -11.17 -25.61
C ILE A 677 0.19 -10.79 -25.55
N ALA A 678 -0.13 -9.49 -25.66
CA ALA A 678 -1.50 -8.99 -25.62
C ALA A 678 -2.36 -9.52 -26.79
N ALA A 679 -1.84 -9.52 -28.00
CA ALA A 679 -2.55 -9.99 -29.18
C ALA A 679 -2.96 -11.48 -29.11
N ARG A 680 -2.32 -12.26 -28.24
CA ARG A 680 -2.60 -13.68 -28.05
C ARG A 680 -3.53 -13.97 -26.86
N GLY A 681 -3.74 -13.01 -25.97
CA GLY A 681 -4.67 -13.08 -24.83
C GLY A 681 -6.12 -12.78 -25.19
N VAL A 682 -6.35 -12.02 -26.26
CA VAL A 682 -7.70 -11.64 -26.70
C VAL A 682 -8.26 -12.75 -27.58
N GLY A 683 -9.04 -13.66 -27.03
CA GLY A 683 -9.84 -14.65 -27.73
C GLY A 683 -11.01 -14.03 -28.51
N GLY A 684 -10.70 -13.15 -29.46
CA GLY A 684 -11.63 -12.67 -30.48
C GLY A 684 -11.62 -13.61 -31.65
N VAL A 685 -12.72 -14.31 -31.86
CA VAL A 685 -13.16 -15.12 -32.99
C VAL A 685 -12.28 -14.98 -34.25
N GLY A 686 -11.24 -15.80 -34.33
CA GLY A 686 -10.44 -15.99 -35.53
C GLY A 686 -9.87 -17.40 -35.52
N ARG A 687 -10.40 -18.28 -36.39
CA ARG A 687 -9.91 -19.64 -36.59
C ARG A 687 -8.44 -19.61 -37.05
N GLY A 688 -7.51 -19.81 -36.10
CA GLY A 688 -6.11 -20.03 -36.36
C GLY A 688 -5.48 -20.84 -35.24
N ARG A 689 -4.83 -21.95 -35.55
CA ARG A 689 -4.16 -22.90 -34.67
C ARG A 689 -3.43 -22.16 -33.54
N ALA A 690 -3.77 -22.48 -32.28
CA ALA A 690 -3.00 -22.10 -31.10
C ALA A 690 -1.56 -22.63 -31.22
N ALA A 691 -0.63 -21.78 -31.57
CA ALA A 691 0.79 -22.09 -31.46
C ALA A 691 1.13 -22.07 -29.97
N SER A 692 1.66 -23.15 -29.46
CA SER A 692 2.19 -23.26 -28.09
C SER A 692 3.33 -22.25 -27.93
N LEU A 693 3.15 -21.29 -27.00
CA LEU A 693 4.17 -20.32 -26.65
C LEU A 693 5.19 -20.98 -25.74
N GLU A 694 6.46 -20.92 -26.10
CA GLU A 694 7.57 -21.42 -25.28
C GLU A 694 7.92 -20.49 -24.13
N ALA A 695 8.71 -20.98 -23.15
CA ALA A 695 9.06 -20.33 -21.90
C ALA A 695 9.74 -18.95 -22.01
N ASP A 696 10.22 -18.59 -23.20
CA ASP A 696 11.09 -17.44 -23.46
C ASP A 696 10.36 -16.09 -23.58
N GLU A 697 9.03 -16.04 -23.57
CA GLU A 697 8.32 -14.81 -23.95
C GLU A 697 8.16 -13.78 -22.83
N ALA A 698 7.92 -14.22 -21.58
CA ALA A 698 7.91 -13.28 -20.44
C ALA A 698 9.33 -12.74 -20.21
N ASP A 699 10.35 -13.59 -20.36
CA ASP A 699 11.76 -13.21 -20.35
C ASP A 699 12.11 -12.26 -21.50
N THR A 700 11.48 -12.42 -22.65
CA THR A 700 11.65 -11.52 -23.82
C THR A 700 11.11 -10.13 -23.55
N VAL A 701 9.95 -9.98 -22.88
CA VAL A 701 9.42 -8.64 -22.50
C VAL A 701 10.32 -7.96 -21.49
N VAL A 702 10.72 -8.68 -20.43
CA VAL A 702 11.66 -8.17 -19.43
C VAL A 702 12.95 -7.74 -20.10
N SER A 703 13.51 -8.62 -20.93
CA SER A 703 14.75 -8.37 -21.64
C SER A 703 14.64 -7.17 -22.57
N SER A 704 13.59 -7.09 -23.37
CA SER A 704 13.35 -5.98 -24.29
C SER A 704 13.16 -4.64 -23.58
N LEU A 705 12.39 -4.61 -22.47
CA LEU A 705 12.19 -3.39 -21.69
C LEU A 705 13.51 -2.93 -21.04
N LEU A 706 14.28 -3.88 -20.53
CA LEU A 706 15.57 -3.61 -19.93
C LEU A 706 16.60 -3.14 -20.94
N ASP A 707 16.58 -3.71 -22.14
CA ASP A 707 17.46 -3.32 -23.23
C ASP A 707 17.09 -1.93 -23.77
N ASP A 708 15.79 -1.63 -23.93
CA ASP A 708 15.31 -0.30 -24.34
C ASP A 708 15.67 0.77 -23.30
N VAL A 709 15.42 0.51 -22.00
CA VAL A 709 15.68 1.50 -20.92
C VAL A 709 17.17 1.72 -20.66
N ASN A 710 17.99 0.68 -20.75
CA ASN A 710 19.41 0.75 -20.41
C ASN A 710 20.35 0.96 -21.61
N GLY A 711 19.83 0.88 -22.84
CA GLY A 711 20.65 1.03 -24.05
C GLY A 711 21.79 -0.01 -24.11
N PHE A 712 21.48 -1.31 -24.02
CA PHE A 712 22.45 -2.43 -24.01
C PHE A 712 23.47 -2.38 -22.84
N SER A 713 23.10 -1.88 -21.69
CA SER A 713 24.02 -1.72 -20.57
C SER A 713 24.49 -3.08 -20.02
N LYS A 714 25.81 -3.17 -19.82
CA LYS A 714 26.51 -4.31 -19.23
C LYS A 714 26.00 -4.56 -17.79
N ARG A 715 25.93 -5.83 -17.38
CA ARG A 715 25.62 -6.24 -16.00
C ARG A 715 26.50 -5.46 -15.02
N SER A 716 25.91 -4.91 -13.97
CA SER A 716 26.67 -4.33 -12.88
C SER A 716 27.48 -5.44 -12.18
N PRO A 717 28.75 -5.18 -11.79
CA PRO A 717 29.50 -6.13 -10.99
C PRO A 717 28.74 -6.48 -9.71
N GLY A 718 28.65 -7.75 -9.33
CA GLY A 718 27.96 -8.21 -8.10
C GLY A 718 26.54 -8.72 -8.29
N MET A 719 25.91 -8.54 -9.45
CA MET A 719 24.57 -9.04 -9.72
C MET A 719 24.52 -10.56 -9.92
N LYS A 720 23.44 -11.20 -9.44
CA LYS A 720 23.16 -12.62 -9.71
C LYS A 720 23.03 -12.89 -11.23
N PRO A 721 23.33 -14.11 -11.69
CA PRO A 721 23.24 -14.46 -13.13
C PRO A 721 21.87 -14.18 -13.75
N ASN A 722 20.79 -14.32 -12.97
CA ASN A 722 19.40 -14.16 -13.41
C ASN A 722 18.78 -12.83 -12.97
N THR A 723 19.57 -11.77 -12.87
CA THR A 723 19.08 -10.42 -12.56
C THR A 723 19.60 -9.42 -13.57
N ARG A 724 18.83 -8.36 -13.80
CA ARG A 724 19.19 -7.21 -14.64
C ARG A 724 19.00 -5.91 -13.89
N ALA A 725 19.88 -4.95 -14.15
CA ALA A 725 19.83 -3.62 -13.54
C ALA A 725 18.89 -2.68 -14.29
N ILE A 726 18.10 -1.92 -13.56
CA ILE A 726 17.34 -0.79 -14.11
C ILE A 726 17.75 0.49 -13.35
N ASP A 727 18.18 1.49 -14.10
CA ASP A 727 18.37 2.84 -13.57
C ASP A 727 17.03 3.52 -13.40
N ALA A 728 16.60 3.74 -12.14
CA ALA A 728 15.36 4.42 -11.80
C ALA A 728 15.30 5.85 -12.36
N GLY A 729 16.45 6.47 -12.65
CA GLY A 729 16.57 7.79 -13.28
C GLY A 729 16.23 7.85 -14.77
N LYS A 730 16.01 6.70 -15.41
CA LYS A 730 15.71 6.63 -16.84
C LYS A 730 14.26 6.40 -17.17
N LEU A 731 13.45 5.96 -16.20
CA LEU A 731 12.07 5.56 -16.41
C LEU A 731 11.17 6.08 -15.30
N ALA A 732 10.02 6.64 -15.66
CA ALA A 732 8.92 6.96 -14.77
C ALA A 732 7.66 6.23 -15.20
N ALA A 733 6.90 5.74 -14.24
CA ALA A 733 5.59 5.16 -14.45
C ALA A 733 4.55 5.93 -13.63
N LEU A 734 3.41 6.22 -14.25
CA LEU A 734 2.24 6.80 -13.60
C LEU A 734 1.08 5.83 -13.81
N SER A 735 0.49 5.34 -12.75
CA SER A 735 -0.67 4.47 -12.79
C SER A 735 -1.91 5.23 -12.35
N ALA A 736 -2.99 5.10 -13.11
CA ALA A 736 -4.31 5.59 -12.76
C ALA A 736 -5.33 4.47 -12.91
N VAL A 737 -6.10 4.23 -11.85
CA VAL A 737 -7.09 3.16 -11.81
C VAL A 737 -8.48 3.73 -11.82
N PHE A 738 -9.34 3.14 -12.64
CA PHE A 738 -10.72 3.55 -12.85
C PHE A 738 -11.67 2.38 -12.61
N GLN A 739 -12.79 2.69 -11.96
CA GLN A 739 -13.95 1.81 -11.96
C GLN A 739 -14.71 2.03 -13.26
N VAL A 740 -14.83 1.01 -14.09
CA VAL A 740 -15.65 1.02 -15.31
C VAL A 740 -17.05 0.52 -14.98
N VAL A 741 -18.05 1.31 -15.31
CA VAL A 741 -19.47 1.00 -15.10
C VAL A 741 -20.22 0.93 -16.44
N PRO A 742 -21.34 0.21 -16.51
CA PRO A 742 -22.15 0.14 -17.73
C PRO A 742 -22.57 1.49 -18.29
#